data_33c712acfa7ed0db254dd744fe1a5e07
#
_entry.id   33c712acfa7ed0db254dd744fe1a5e07
#
_cell.length_a   1.000
_cell.length_b   1.000
_cell.length_c   1.000
_cell.angle_alpha   90.00
_cell.angle_beta   90.00
_cell.angle_gamma   90.00
#
_symmetry.space_group_name_H-M   'P 1'
#
loop_
_entity.id
_entity.type
_entity.pdbx_description
1 polymer ?
#
loop_
_entity_poly.entity_id
_entity_poly.type
_entity_poly.pdbx_seq_one_letter_code
_entity_poly.pdbx_strand_id
1 'polypeptide(L)'
;MFNNIFQKILLLIAVFFAQISHAQNKIILKELVSGLSLPVEIANCGDERLFIVEKAGRIKIIENNHLEDSLFLNIVDRVNSKNGEQGLLGLAFDPNFIQNGYFYVNYTDKSSNEGKTNISRFSVSSSDKNKAIPSSEKIIMSIPQPFTNHNGGCLRFGPDGFLYIGMGDGGSANDPMNNGQSTKTRLGKILRIDVSDTSNYKVPQDNPFINDTNYLPEIWAYGLRNPWRFSFDRLNHDLWIADVGQGMWEEINLERANSTGGKNYGWRCYEGNHAFIQTGCNSSLVYTPPIFEYVHSSTTGLSITGGFVYRGKICPYLTGKYIYGDYDSGRIWGLDSLENGSFSNELLYDFKDKELSTFGEDKHGELFMASIVAGKIYQLLDSCNYVTRYQTKDATCEESLDGKIELYVPTNSTILWQNGQKTPTISMLSPGDYGFELKYNYCILRDTLTVGILPKQKACLKDSISKMFCSGDSLNLESCNSNTTVLYFWYKNSNLDIATSDSTYNVKFAAYYSVQWLDTLGCYSLVSDSIFVSTYPQPITPILSAERDTICTNAVGNLYYWFLDTKPLDTTTTPCIIGKTKGNYSVFIVDTNGCNSANSKPLFFDPLSIQDPFNEQMIVISPQPAKDIIRIECHHHNCKIESVQIYNIQGQSIAIYPLKLNEMTMNVSTLIPGKYILKIKINGKEYSRLIVIE
;
A
#
# COMPACT_ATOMS: atom_id res chain seq x y z
N MET A 1 -39.92 -1.97 70.14
CA MET A 1 -39.53 -3.08 69.19
C MET A 1 -40.28 -3.03 67.89
N PHE A 2 -41.48 -2.52 67.83
CA PHE A 2 -42.29 -2.41 66.61
C PHE A 2 -41.82 -1.36 65.59
N ASN A 3 -41.26 -0.22 66.04
CA ASN A 3 -40.83 0.87 65.13
C ASN A 3 -39.55 0.53 64.33
N ASN A 4 -38.70 -0.37 64.81
CA ASN A 4 -37.44 -0.78 64.09
C ASN A 4 -37.71 -1.80 62.97
N ILE A 5 -38.79 -2.56 63.06
CA ILE A 5 -39.19 -3.54 62.06
C ILE A 5 -39.83 -2.85 60.88
N PHE A 6 -40.68 -1.83 61.15
CA PHE A 6 -41.34 -1.06 60.09
C PHE A 6 -40.38 -0.21 59.29
N GLN A 7 -39.34 0.39 59.90
CA GLN A 7 -38.27 1.10 59.19
C GLN A 7 -37.37 0.17 58.36
N LYS A 8 -37.08 -1.05 58.84
CA LYS A 8 -36.34 -2.04 58.03
C LYS A 8 -37.14 -2.61 56.86
N ILE A 9 -38.46 -2.76 57.02
CA ILE A 9 -39.36 -3.19 55.93
C ILE A 9 -39.52 -2.09 54.89
N LEU A 10 -39.64 -0.80 55.29
CA LEU A 10 -39.67 0.32 54.38
C LEU A 10 -38.33 0.49 53.61
N LEU A 11 -37.16 0.23 54.29
CA LEU A 11 -35.86 0.28 53.62
C LEU A 11 -35.68 -0.89 52.67
N LEU A 12 -36.20 -2.09 52.97
CA LEU A 12 -36.15 -3.26 52.07
C LEU A 12 -37.10 -3.08 50.87
N ILE A 13 -38.26 -2.44 51.06
CA ILE A 13 -39.18 -2.12 49.93
C ILE A 13 -38.61 -1.00 49.08
N ALA A 14 -37.92 0.00 49.63
CA ALA A 14 -37.23 1.05 48.88
C ALA A 14 -36.05 0.53 48.08
N VAL A 15 -35.34 -0.49 48.59
CA VAL A 15 -34.24 -1.16 47.88
C VAL A 15 -34.74 -2.11 46.80
N PHE A 16 -35.94 -2.67 46.91
CA PHE A 16 -36.57 -3.52 45.89
C PHE A 16 -37.27 -2.74 44.77
N PHE A 17 -37.66 -1.48 45.01
CA PHE A 17 -38.18 -0.61 43.93
C PHE A 17 -37.10 0.15 43.17
N ALA A 18 -35.84 0.09 43.57
CA ALA A 18 -34.75 0.77 42.91
C ALA A 18 -34.03 -0.06 41.82
N GLN A 19 -34.57 -1.23 41.43
CA GLN A 19 -33.98 -2.07 40.38
C GLN A 19 -35.00 -2.55 39.34
N ILE A 20 -35.98 -1.77 39.01
CA ILE A 20 -36.58 -1.84 37.67
C ILE A 20 -35.93 -0.72 36.85
N SER A 21 -34.66 -0.81 36.66
CA SER A 21 -34.02 -0.13 35.54
C SER A 21 -34.58 -0.76 34.28
N HIS A 22 -35.59 -0.18 33.71
CA HIS A 22 -35.89 -0.40 32.32
C HIS A 22 -34.59 -0.02 31.61
N ALA A 23 -33.92 -1.01 30.98
CA ALA A 23 -32.79 -0.72 30.13
C ALA A 23 -33.26 0.32 29.11
N GLN A 24 -32.90 1.57 29.36
CA GLN A 24 -33.25 2.66 28.45
C GLN A 24 -32.47 2.39 27.16
N ASN A 25 -33.16 2.28 26.05
CA ASN A 25 -32.51 2.13 24.73
C ASN A 25 -31.46 3.22 24.57
N LYS A 26 -30.28 2.82 24.16
CA LYS A 26 -29.13 3.72 23.98
C LYS A 26 -29.20 4.47 22.67
N ILE A 27 -30.02 3.95 21.73
CA ILE A 27 -30.24 4.52 20.41
C ILE A 27 -31.74 4.62 20.12
N ILE A 28 -32.08 5.40 19.10
CA ILE A 28 -33.39 5.48 18.50
C ILE A 28 -33.30 4.97 17.07
N LEU A 29 -34.31 4.25 16.64
CA LEU A 29 -34.51 3.89 15.26
C LEU A 29 -35.57 4.84 14.62
N LYS A 30 -35.08 5.76 13.80
CA LYS A 30 -35.94 6.68 13.04
C LYS A 30 -36.31 6.06 11.70
N GLU A 31 -37.61 5.79 11.47
CA GLU A 31 -38.06 5.36 10.14
C GLU A 31 -37.66 6.41 9.09
N LEU A 32 -36.92 5.96 8.07
CA LEU A 32 -36.50 6.77 6.95
C LEU A 32 -37.46 6.66 5.79
N VAL A 33 -37.77 5.43 5.37
CA VAL A 33 -38.72 5.10 4.31
C VAL A 33 -39.41 3.77 4.60
N SER A 34 -40.57 3.58 3.95
CA SER A 34 -41.37 2.34 3.98
C SER A 34 -41.84 1.97 2.57
N GLY A 35 -42.54 0.83 2.43
CA GLY A 35 -43.10 0.38 1.15
C GLY A 35 -42.13 -0.39 0.28
N LEU A 36 -41.04 -0.93 0.88
CA LEU A 36 -40.13 -1.83 0.22
C LEU A 36 -40.62 -3.28 0.28
N SER A 37 -40.22 -4.10 -0.69
CA SER A 37 -40.56 -5.51 -0.75
C SER A 37 -39.36 -6.39 -0.40
N LEU A 38 -39.35 -6.90 0.83
CA LEU A 38 -38.28 -7.78 1.36
C LEU A 38 -36.88 -7.18 1.13
N PRO A 39 -36.55 -6.00 1.72
CA PRO A 39 -35.22 -5.42 1.61
C PRO A 39 -34.18 -6.30 2.32
N VAL A 40 -33.08 -6.61 1.64
CA VAL A 40 -32.02 -7.51 2.13
C VAL A 40 -30.62 -6.92 2.10
N GLU A 41 -30.40 -5.80 1.40
CA GLU A 41 -29.10 -5.13 1.40
C GLU A 41 -29.27 -3.61 1.29
N ILE A 42 -28.42 -2.85 1.96
CA ILE A 42 -28.30 -1.40 1.86
C ILE A 42 -26.85 -1.09 1.44
N ALA A 43 -26.69 -0.47 0.28
CA ALA A 43 -25.37 -0.12 -0.25
C ALA A 43 -25.28 1.36 -0.60
N ASN A 44 -24.06 1.90 -0.60
CA ASN A 44 -23.75 3.27 -1.01
C ASN A 44 -22.64 3.25 -2.06
N CYS A 45 -22.69 4.16 -3.02
CA CYS A 45 -21.72 4.26 -4.11
C CYS A 45 -20.69 5.40 -3.93
N GLY A 46 -20.61 5.96 -2.73
CA GLY A 46 -19.73 7.10 -2.39
C GLY A 46 -20.38 8.47 -2.55
N ASP A 47 -21.70 8.53 -2.88
CA ASP A 47 -22.48 9.76 -2.94
C ASP A 47 -23.65 9.76 -1.93
N GLU A 48 -24.62 10.70 -2.05
CA GLU A 48 -25.72 10.85 -1.09
C GLU A 48 -26.81 9.79 -1.21
N ARG A 49 -26.74 8.91 -2.21
CA ARG A 49 -27.76 7.90 -2.46
C ARG A 49 -27.52 6.64 -1.63
N LEU A 50 -28.62 6.05 -1.14
CA LEU A 50 -28.64 4.69 -0.63
C LEU A 50 -29.36 3.79 -1.64
N PHE A 51 -28.80 2.65 -1.90
CA PHE A 51 -29.34 1.66 -2.83
C PHE A 51 -29.86 0.48 -2.02
N ILE A 52 -31.15 0.19 -2.18
CA ILE A 52 -31.84 -0.85 -1.43
C ILE A 52 -32.14 -2.02 -2.33
N VAL A 53 -31.60 -3.16 -1.98
CA VAL A 53 -31.83 -4.41 -2.70
C VAL A 53 -33.08 -5.07 -2.16
N GLU A 54 -34.06 -5.27 -3.02
CA GLU A 54 -35.22 -6.11 -2.76
C GLU A 54 -34.94 -7.56 -3.23
N LYS A 55 -35.19 -8.53 -2.37
CA LYS A 55 -34.88 -9.94 -2.56
C LYS A 55 -35.35 -10.51 -3.90
N ALA A 56 -36.48 -10.00 -4.42
CA ALA A 56 -37.11 -10.48 -5.66
C ALA A 56 -36.30 -10.12 -6.95
N GLY A 57 -35.26 -9.28 -6.86
CA GLY A 57 -34.46 -8.89 -8.04
C GLY A 57 -34.65 -7.42 -8.45
N ARG A 58 -34.98 -6.55 -7.52
CA ARG A 58 -35.09 -5.10 -7.76
C ARG A 58 -34.07 -4.37 -6.90
N ILE A 59 -33.58 -3.23 -7.40
CA ILE A 59 -32.81 -2.28 -6.61
C ILE A 59 -33.52 -0.92 -6.71
N LYS A 60 -33.78 -0.31 -5.55
CA LYS A 60 -34.36 1.02 -5.42
C LYS A 60 -33.33 2.02 -4.87
N ILE A 61 -33.60 3.29 -5.05
CA ILE A 61 -32.77 4.40 -4.54
C ILE A 61 -33.54 5.15 -3.47
N ILE A 62 -32.84 5.51 -2.39
CA ILE A 62 -33.24 6.57 -1.46
C ILE A 62 -32.30 7.74 -1.71
N GLU A 63 -32.81 8.87 -2.06
CA GLU A 63 -32.11 10.14 -2.23
C GLU A 63 -32.84 11.25 -1.47
N ASN A 64 -32.09 12.09 -0.73
CA ASN A 64 -32.66 13.14 0.10
C ASN A 64 -33.75 12.66 1.10
N ASN A 65 -33.54 11.50 1.69
CA ASN A 65 -34.50 10.81 2.58
C ASN A 65 -35.85 10.45 1.91
N HIS A 66 -35.86 10.36 0.61
CA HIS A 66 -37.06 10.00 -0.16
C HIS A 66 -36.79 8.72 -0.97
N LEU A 67 -37.76 7.80 -0.98
CA LEU A 67 -37.72 6.61 -1.81
C LEU A 67 -38.13 6.97 -3.23
N GLU A 68 -37.23 6.79 -4.19
CA GLU A 68 -37.49 7.03 -5.61
C GLU A 68 -38.51 6.05 -6.16
N ASP A 69 -39.49 6.57 -6.96
CA ASP A 69 -40.51 5.75 -7.61
C ASP A 69 -39.92 4.83 -8.69
N SER A 70 -38.86 5.29 -9.35
CA SER A 70 -38.17 4.53 -10.39
C SER A 70 -37.23 3.47 -9.82
N LEU A 71 -37.13 2.32 -10.52
CA LEU A 71 -36.15 1.29 -10.16
C LEU A 71 -34.79 1.61 -10.74
N PHE A 72 -33.76 1.47 -9.92
CA PHE A 72 -32.37 1.50 -10.40
C PHE A 72 -32.06 0.28 -11.27
N LEU A 73 -32.40 -0.93 -10.78
CA LEU A 73 -32.26 -2.20 -11.52
C LEU A 73 -33.52 -3.05 -11.36
N ASN A 74 -33.91 -3.73 -12.43
CA ASN A 74 -34.94 -4.75 -12.39
C ASN A 74 -34.48 -5.99 -13.17
N ILE A 75 -34.23 -7.10 -12.44
CA ILE A 75 -33.83 -8.41 -12.97
C ILE A 75 -34.70 -9.54 -12.39
N VAL A 76 -35.94 -9.23 -12.02
CA VAL A 76 -36.91 -10.21 -11.47
C VAL A 76 -37.14 -11.39 -12.42
N ASP A 77 -36.99 -11.19 -13.73
CA ASP A 77 -37.12 -12.23 -14.77
C ASP A 77 -36.13 -13.38 -14.58
N ARG A 78 -34.95 -13.14 -14.02
CA ARG A 78 -33.86 -14.11 -13.86
C ARG A 78 -33.57 -14.54 -12.43
N VAL A 79 -34.06 -13.79 -11.42
CA VAL A 79 -33.81 -14.08 -10.00
C VAL A 79 -34.82 -15.09 -9.45
N ASN A 80 -34.33 -16.21 -8.89
CA ASN A 80 -35.11 -17.15 -8.08
C ASN A 80 -35.16 -16.63 -6.63
N SER A 81 -36.32 -16.21 -6.15
CA SER A 81 -36.55 -15.72 -4.78
C SER A 81 -37.66 -16.47 -4.05
N LYS A 82 -38.00 -17.67 -4.55
CA LYS A 82 -39.16 -18.43 -4.06
C LYS A 82 -38.95 -19.08 -2.70
N ASN A 83 -37.73 -19.49 -2.41
CA ASN A 83 -37.41 -20.21 -1.18
C ASN A 83 -36.56 -19.35 -0.25
N GLY A 84 -36.63 -19.64 1.03
CA GLY A 84 -35.86 -19.10 2.16
C GLY A 84 -34.88 -17.97 1.85
N GLU A 85 -33.60 -18.32 1.67
CA GLU A 85 -32.54 -17.33 1.48
C GLU A 85 -32.25 -16.97 0.00
N GLN A 86 -32.83 -17.70 -0.96
CA GLN A 86 -32.62 -17.41 -2.38
C GLN A 86 -33.14 -16.03 -2.77
N GLY A 87 -32.45 -15.36 -3.70
CA GLY A 87 -32.86 -14.04 -4.16
C GLY A 87 -31.71 -13.24 -4.75
N LEU A 88 -31.96 -11.95 -4.94
CA LEU A 88 -30.92 -10.92 -5.10
C LEU A 88 -30.45 -10.55 -3.70
N LEU A 89 -29.20 -10.86 -3.34
CA LEU A 89 -28.75 -10.86 -1.95
C LEU A 89 -27.64 -9.86 -1.65
N GLY A 90 -26.88 -9.43 -2.66
CA GLY A 90 -25.76 -8.53 -2.48
C GLY A 90 -25.59 -7.53 -3.59
N LEU A 91 -25.04 -6.38 -3.23
CA LEU A 91 -24.71 -5.29 -4.13
C LEU A 91 -23.41 -4.64 -3.66
N ALA A 92 -22.46 -4.47 -4.58
CA ALA A 92 -21.25 -3.70 -4.35
C ALA A 92 -20.96 -2.80 -5.57
N PHE A 93 -20.63 -1.55 -5.31
CA PHE A 93 -20.21 -0.62 -6.35
C PHE A 93 -18.70 -0.72 -6.57
N ASP A 94 -18.27 -0.66 -7.83
CA ASP A 94 -16.86 -0.59 -8.18
C ASP A 94 -16.20 0.62 -7.49
N PRO A 95 -14.97 0.51 -6.97
CA PRO A 95 -14.28 1.65 -6.37
C PRO A 95 -14.20 2.88 -7.28
N ASN A 96 -14.21 2.66 -8.60
CA ASN A 96 -14.24 3.71 -9.61
C ASN A 96 -15.64 3.93 -10.22
N PHE A 97 -16.71 3.57 -9.50
CA PHE A 97 -18.08 3.62 -10.02
C PHE A 97 -18.46 4.98 -10.63
N ILE A 98 -18.02 6.08 -10.04
CA ILE A 98 -18.29 7.44 -10.55
C ILE A 98 -17.73 7.63 -11.97
N GLN A 99 -16.62 6.95 -12.31
CA GLN A 99 -15.97 7.03 -13.62
C GLN A 99 -16.46 5.97 -14.59
N ASN A 100 -16.60 4.72 -14.12
CA ASN A 100 -16.86 3.57 -14.99
C ASN A 100 -18.32 3.10 -14.98
N GLY A 101 -19.12 3.48 -13.97
CA GLY A 101 -20.51 3.10 -13.83
C GLY A 101 -20.74 1.60 -13.54
N TYR A 102 -19.71 0.85 -13.14
CA TYR A 102 -19.82 -0.59 -12.88
C TYR A 102 -20.26 -0.86 -11.44
N PHE A 103 -21.12 -1.87 -11.29
CA PHE A 103 -21.49 -2.43 -10.01
C PHE A 103 -21.72 -3.93 -10.13
N TYR A 104 -21.67 -4.62 -9.02
CA TYR A 104 -21.72 -6.07 -8.93
C TYR A 104 -22.88 -6.50 -8.05
N VAL A 105 -23.56 -7.55 -8.47
CA VAL A 105 -24.64 -8.16 -7.70
C VAL A 105 -24.41 -9.65 -7.52
N ASN A 106 -24.92 -10.16 -6.39
CA ASN A 106 -25.01 -11.58 -6.10
C ASN A 106 -26.47 -11.99 -6.13
N TYR A 107 -26.83 -12.98 -6.95
CA TYR A 107 -28.20 -13.47 -6.99
C TYR A 107 -28.28 -14.95 -7.30
N THR A 108 -29.36 -15.62 -6.83
CA THR A 108 -29.70 -16.98 -7.21
C THR A 108 -30.50 -16.99 -8.51
N ASP A 109 -30.09 -17.76 -9.51
CA ASP A 109 -30.79 -17.85 -10.80
C ASP A 109 -31.95 -18.89 -10.78
N LYS A 110 -32.71 -18.94 -11.88
CA LYS A 110 -33.85 -19.83 -12.07
C LYS A 110 -33.49 -21.16 -12.79
N SER A 111 -32.22 -21.55 -12.86
CA SER A 111 -31.79 -22.72 -13.62
C SER A 111 -32.30 -24.06 -13.03
N SER A 112 -32.53 -24.11 -11.72
CA SER A 112 -33.17 -25.19 -11.00
C SER A 112 -33.94 -24.67 -9.79
N ASN A 113 -34.50 -25.55 -8.95
CA ASN A 113 -35.09 -25.12 -7.68
C ASN A 113 -34.05 -24.53 -6.72
N GLU A 114 -32.88 -25.15 -6.66
CA GLU A 114 -31.73 -24.69 -5.86
C GLU A 114 -31.02 -23.49 -6.55
N GLY A 115 -31.07 -23.45 -7.88
CA GLY A 115 -30.43 -22.41 -8.69
C GLY A 115 -28.90 -22.47 -8.68
N LYS A 116 -28.31 -21.43 -9.25
CA LYS A 116 -26.87 -21.10 -9.10
C LYS A 116 -26.75 -19.73 -8.53
N THR A 117 -25.79 -19.52 -7.66
CA THR A 117 -25.39 -18.19 -7.29
C THR A 117 -24.56 -17.58 -8.41
N ASN A 118 -25.04 -16.49 -9.00
CA ASN A 118 -24.33 -15.72 -10.00
C ASN A 118 -23.80 -14.42 -9.39
N ILE A 119 -22.52 -14.20 -9.57
CA ILE A 119 -21.87 -12.90 -9.35
C ILE A 119 -21.81 -12.21 -10.71
N SER A 120 -22.56 -11.13 -10.85
CA SER A 120 -22.71 -10.45 -12.14
C SER A 120 -22.36 -8.97 -12.05
N ARG A 121 -21.65 -8.48 -13.06
CA ARG A 121 -21.39 -7.06 -13.26
C ARG A 121 -22.48 -6.45 -14.14
N PHE A 122 -22.93 -5.26 -13.78
CA PHE A 122 -23.82 -4.41 -14.56
C PHE A 122 -23.20 -3.04 -14.78
N SER A 123 -23.78 -2.27 -15.68
CA SER A 123 -23.42 -0.88 -15.96
C SER A 123 -24.59 0.04 -15.73
N VAL A 124 -24.28 1.25 -15.26
CA VAL A 124 -25.24 2.37 -15.17
C VAL A 124 -25.42 2.99 -16.56
N SER A 125 -26.61 3.56 -16.81
CA SER A 125 -26.87 4.34 -18.01
C SER A 125 -26.00 5.60 -18.08
N SER A 126 -25.43 5.86 -19.23
CA SER A 126 -24.65 7.10 -19.44
C SER A 126 -25.50 8.37 -19.43
N SER A 127 -26.82 8.25 -19.63
CA SER A 127 -27.77 9.38 -19.67
C SER A 127 -28.52 9.57 -18.36
N ASP A 128 -28.53 8.57 -17.46
CA ASP A 128 -29.26 8.60 -16.21
C ASP A 128 -28.53 7.80 -15.14
N LYS A 129 -27.87 8.49 -14.21
CA LYS A 129 -27.11 7.87 -13.11
C LYS A 129 -27.98 7.07 -12.12
N ASN A 130 -29.30 7.28 -12.15
CA ASN A 130 -30.28 6.60 -11.30
C ASN A 130 -30.87 5.35 -12.00
N LYS A 131 -30.31 4.94 -13.14
CA LYS A 131 -30.81 3.81 -13.92
C LYS A 131 -29.69 2.90 -14.41
N ALA A 132 -29.73 1.65 -14.01
CA ALA A 132 -28.86 0.62 -14.54
C ALA A 132 -29.40 0.05 -15.86
N ILE A 133 -28.54 -0.59 -16.64
CA ILE A 133 -28.87 -1.25 -17.91
C ILE A 133 -28.98 -2.77 -17.65
N PRO A 134 -30.19 -3.37 -17.57
CA PRO A 134 -30.32 -4.81 -17.26
C PRO A 134 -29.68 -5.72 -18.33
N SER A 135 -29.62 -5.26 -19.57
CA SER A 135 -28.98 -6.02 -20.68
C SER A 135 -27.46 -5.94 -20.68
N SER A 136 -26.85 -5.10 -19.84
CA SER A 136 -25.40 -5.00 -19.68
C SER A 136 -24.80 -6.11 -18.83
N GLU A 137 -25.63 -7.02 -18.34
CA GLU A 137 -25.19 -8.10 -17.45
C GLU A 137 -24.01 -8.88 -18.03
N LYS A 138 -23.00 -9.03 -17.19
CA LYS A 138 -21.89 -9.93 -17.42
C LYS A 138 -21.72 -10.82 -16.20
N ILE A 139 -22.01 -12.10 -16.35
CA ILE A 139 -21.77 -13.10 -15.31
C ILE A 139 -20.25 -13.26 -15.16
N ILE A 140 -19.73 -12.93 -13.99
CA ILE A 140 -18.31 -13.04 -13.62
C ILE A 140 -18.02 -14.44 -13.08
N MET A 141 -18.92 -14.95 -12.23
CA MET A 141 -18.77 -16.27 -11.61
C MET A 141 -20.16 -16.89 -11.42
N SER A 142 -20.26 -18.19 -11.62
CA SER A 142 -21.49 -18.96 -11.39
C SER A 142 -21.17 -20.17 -10.52
N ILE A 143 -21.86 -20.32 -9.39
CA ILE A 143 -21.61 -21.33 -8.37
C ILE A 143 -22.89 -22.16 -8.17
N PRO A 144 -22.91 -23.46 -8.49
CA PRO A 144 -24.04 -24.31 -8.22
C PRO A 144 -24.36 -24.36 -6.73
N GLN A 145 -25.66 -24.30 -6.39
CA GLN A 145 -26.14 -24.44 -5.03
C GLN A 145 -26.71 -25.87 -4.85
N PRO A 146 -26.27 -26.60 -3.83
CA PRO A 146 -26.82 -27.95 -3.56
C PRO A 146 -28.18 -27.91 -2.86
N PHE A 147 -28.50 -26.82 -2.14
CA PHE A 147 -29.75 -26.59 -1.42
C PHE A 147 -30.23 -25.14 -1.58
N THR A 148 -31.42 -24.86 -1.06
CA THR A 148 -32.08 -23.55 -1.21
C THR A 148 -31.76 -22.54 -0.11
N ASN A 149 -30.91 -22.89 0.86
CA ASN A 149 -30.50 -22.10 1.99
C ASN A 149 -28.97 -22.02 2.13
N HIS A 150 -28.49 -21.21 3.07
CA HIS A 150 -27.07 -20.86 3.27
C HIS A 150 -26.45 -20.31 1.98
N ASN A 151 -27.13 -19.37 1.36
CA ASN A 151 -26.66 -18.75 0.13
C ASN A 151 -25.60 -17.68 0.37
N GLY A 152 -25.48 -17.15 1.60
CA GLY A 152 -24.63 -16.00 1.91
C GLY A 152 -25.04 -14.77 1.12
N GLY A 153 -24.18 -14.35 0.21
CA GLY A 153 -24.51 -13.36 -0.82
C GLY A 153 -23.90 -11.98 -0.64
N CYS A 154 -23.29 -11.70 0.49
CA CYS A 154 -22.64 -10.41 0.74
C CYS A 154 -21.49 -10.16 -0.25
N LEU A 155 -21.45 -8.96 -0.81
CA LEU A 155 -20.37 -8.44 -1.66
C LEU A 155 -19.79 -7.18 -1.06
N ARG A 156 -18.46 -7.07 -0.97
CA ARG A 156 -17.77 -5.82 -0.58
C ARG A 156 -16.47 -5.69 -1.35
N PHE A 157 -16.15 -4.49 -1.78
CA PHE A 157 -14.78 -4.19 -2.16
C PHE A 157 -13.94 -3.96 -0.91
N GLY A 158 -12.80 -4.65 -0.85
CA GLY A 158 -11.81 -4.42 0.19
C GLY A 158 -11.05 -3.10 -0.01
N PRO A 159 -10.31 -2.63 1.00
CA PRO A 159 -9.45 -1.46 0.89
C PRO A 159 -8.32 -1.63 -0.13
N ASP A 160 -8.05 -2.86 -0.53
CA ASP A 160 -7.12 -3.29 -1.58
C ASP A 160 -7.69 -3.18 -3.01
N GLY A 161 -8.99 -2.83 -3.13
CA GLY A 161 -9.69 -2.67 -4.39
C GLY A 161 -10.19 -3.97 -5.02
N PHE A 162 -10.03 -5.13 -4.37
CA PHE A 162 -10.54 -6.41 -4.85
C PHE A 162 -11.95 -6.70 -4.32
N LEU A 163 -12.68 -7.52 -5.08
CA LEU A 163 -14.03 -7.92 -4.69
C LEU A 163 -13.99 -9.13 -3.77
N TYR A 164 -14.54 -8.98 -2.57
CA TYR A 164 -14.76 -10.04 -1.61
C TYR A 164 -16.21 -10.54 -1.70
N ILE A 165 -16.37 -11.87 -1.64
CA ILE A 165 -17.66 -12.55 -1.86
C ILE A 165 -17.88 -13.55 -0.73
N GLY A 166 -18.93 -13.38 0.05
CA GLY A 166 -19.35 -14.32 1.09
C GLY A 166 -20.26 -15.42 0.51
N MET A 167 -19.86 -16.64 0.68
CA MET A 167 -20.60 -17.83 0.23
C MET A 167 -20.87 -18.76 1.41
N GLY A 168 -22.14 -19.10 1.64
CA GLY A 168 -22.49 -20.14 2.59
C GLY A 168 -22.05 -21.53 2.14
N ASP A 169 -22.15 -22.51 3.02
CA ASP A 169 -21.79 -23.91 2.77
C ASP A 169 -22.71 -24.63 1.74
N GLY A 170 -23.73 -23.92 1.27
CA GLY A 170 -24.69 -24.40 0.28
C GLY A 170 -25.92 -25.04 0.89
N GLY A 171 -26.04 -25.10 2.22
CA GLY A 171 -27.27 -25.41 2.92
C GLY A 171 -27.41 -26.82 3.50
N SER A 172 -28.61 -27.09 3.99
CA SER A 172 -28.97 -28.24 4.82
C SER A 172 -28.31 -28.23 6.21
N ALA A 173 -28.76 -29.10 7.09
CA ALA A 173 -28.20 -29.26 8.42
C ALA A 173 -26.88 -29.99 8.38
N ASN A 174 -25.92 -29.58 9.23
CA ASN A 174 -24.65 -30.29 9.45
C ASN A 174 -23.68 -30.29 8.27
N ASP A 175 -23.84 -29.42 7.28
CA ASP A 175 -23.02 -29.36 6.08
C ASP A 175 -22.74 -30.79 5.51
N PRO A 176 -23.75 -31.44 4.96
CA PRO A 176 -23.65 -32.88 4.60
C PRO A 176 -22.59 -33.15 3.53
N MET A 177 -22.22 -32.12 2.76
CA MET A 177 -21.19 -32.18 1.73
C MET A 177 -19.79 -31.76 2.21
N ASN A 178 -19.68 -31.36 3.48
CA ASN A 178 -18.45 -30.85 4.08
C ASN A 178 -17.84 -29.66 3.29
N ASN A 179 -18.71 -28.82 2.74
CA ASN A 179 -18.28 -27.68 1.93
C ASN A 179 -17.49 -26.64 2.72
N GLY A 180 -17.82 -26.45 4.01
CA GLY A 180 -17.05 -25.54 4.88
C GLY A 180 -15.56 -25.88 4.89
N GLN A 181 -15.21 -27.15 5.06
CA GLN A 181 -13.82 -27.63 5.09
C GLN A 181 -13.25 -28.00 3.72
N SER A 182 -14.08 -28.19 2.70
CA SER A 182 -13.60 -28.55 1.36
C SER A 182 -12.86 -27.38 0.70
N THR A 183 -11.62 -27.60 0.35
CA THR A 183 -10.78 -26.62 -0.35
C THR A 183 -10.98 -26.58 -1.86
N LYS A 184 -11.83 -27.48 -2.39
CA LYS A 184 -12.14 -27.66 -3.81
C LYS A 184 -13.51 -27.10 -4.22
N THR A 185 -14.18 -26.39 -3.34
CA THR A 185 -15.45 -25.72 -3.59
C THR A 185 -15.37 -24.25 -3.19
N ARG A 186 -16.21 -23.42 -3.79
CA ARG A 186 -16.39 -21.99 -3.43
C ARG A 186 -17.43 -21.80 -2.34
N LEU A 187 -18.08 -22.87 -1.88
CA LEU A 187 -19.07 -22.85 -0.81
C LEU A 187 -18.42 -22.87 0.58
N GLY A 188 -19.01 -22.16 1.56
CA GLY A 188 -18.49 -22.02 2.92
C GLY A 188 -17.20 -21.16 2.98
N LYS A 189 -17.14 -20.07 2.22
CA LYS A 189 -15.93 -19.28 1.96
C LYS A 189 -16.17 -17.78 1.98
N ILE A 190 -15.12 -17.05 2.25
CA ILE A 190 -14.91 -15.73 1.67
C ILE A 190 -13.97 -15.92 0.47
N LEU A 191 -14.41 -15.49 -0.71
CA LEU A 191 -13.59 -15.47 -1.92
C LEU A 191 -13.08 -14.05 -2.16
N ARG A 192 -11.90 -13.90 -2.77
CA ARG A 192 -11.30 -12.61 -3.15
C ARG A 192 -10.83 -12.68 -4.60
N ILE A 193 -11.36 -11.78 -5.43
CA ILE A 193 -11.10 -11.75 -6.87
C ILE A 193 -10.83 -10.33 -7.36
N ASP A 194 -10.02 -10.21 -8.40
CA ASP A 194 -9.78 -8.98 -9.14
C ASP A 194 -10.73 -8.90 -10.34
N VAL A 195 -11.57 -7.89 -10.34
CA VAL A 195 -12.57 -7.62 -11.39
C VAL A 195 -12.23 -6.40 -12.24
N SER A 196 -11.01 -5.90 -12.14
CA SER A 196 -10.51 -4.75 -12.92
C SER A 196 -10.46 -5.04 -14.42
N ASP A 197 -10.29 -6.31 -14.82
CA ASP A 197 -10.38 -6.73 -16.21
C ASP A 197 -11.85 -6.83 -16.64
N THR A 198 -12.22 -6.04 -17.65
CA THR A 198 -13.58 -6.03 -18.15
C THR A 198 -13.99 -7.33 -18.87
N SER A 199 -13.04 -8.19 -19.23
CA SER A 199 -13.30 -9.43 -19.96
C SER A 199 -13.57 -10.62 -19.05
N ASN A 200 -12.89 -10.74 -17.89
CA ASN A 200 -13.06 -11.82 -16.91
C ASN A 200 -12.50 -11.39 -15.55
N TYR A 201 -12.74 -12.17 -14.48
CA TYR A 201 -12.01 -11.94 -13.23
C TYR A 201 -10.63 -12.58 -13.27
N LYS A 202 -9.73 -12.09 -12.44
CA LYS A 202 -8.43 -12.70 -12.12
C LYS A 202 -8.36 -13.03 -10.64
N VAL A 203 -7.44 -13.89 -10.29
CA VAL A 203 -7.11 -14.14 -8.89
C VAL A 203 -5.93 -13.25 -8.52
N PRO A 204 -6.03 -12.43 -7.46
CA PRO A 204 -4.91 -11.63 -6.98
C PRO A 204 -3.68 -12.49 -6.66
N GLN A 205 -2.50 -12.00 -7.01
CA GLN A 205 -1.24 -12.75 -6.85
C GLN A 205 -0.84 -12.97 -5.38
N ASP A 206 -1.40 -12.19 -4.49
CA ASP A 206 -1.23 -12.26 -3.05
C ASP A 206 -2.36 -13.03 -2.33
N ASN A 207 -3.24 -13.71 -3.08
CA ASN A 207 -4.20 -14.64 -2.47
C ASN A 207 -3.47 -15.79 -1.77
N PRO A 208 -3.93 -16.21 -0.57
CA PRO A 208 -3.19 -17.15 0.28
C PRO A 208 -2.91 -18.50 -0.38
N PHE A 209 -3.74 -18.92 -1.31
CA PHE A 209 -3.66 -20.24 -1.93
C PHE A 209 -3.35 -20.20 -3.43
N ILE A 210 -2.85 -19.09 -3.95
CA ILE A 210 -2.59 -18.89 -5.39
C ILE A 210 -1.64 -19.96 -5.98
N ASN A 211 -0.68 -20.44 -5.18
CA ASN A 211 0.31 -21.43 -5.58
C ASN A 211 0.05 -22.83 -5.00
N ASP A 212 -1.05 -23.04 -4.29
CA ASP A 212 -1.40 -24.34 -3.70
C ASP A 212 -2.49 -25.02 -4.50
N THR A 213 -2.11 -26.03 -5.28
CA THR A 213 -3.04 -26.82 -6.10
C THR A 213 -4.08 -27.60 -5.29
N ASN A 214 -3.94 -27.71 -3.97
CA ASN A 214 -4.94 -28.33 -3.08
C ASN A 214 -6.11 -27.40 -2.76
N TYR A 215 -6.02 -26.13 -3.09
CA TYR A 215 -7.07 -25.14 -2.87
C TYR A 215 -7.55 -24.55 -4.19
N LEU A 216 -8.76 -23.98 -4.18
CA LEU A 216 -9.17 -23.05 -5.22
C LEU A 216 -8.47 -21.69 -4.93
N PRO A 217 -7.83 -21.09 -5.92
CA PRO A 217 -7.00 -19.92 -5.72
C PRO A 217 -7.78 -18.66 -5.33
N GLU A 218 -9.10 -18.62 -5.59
CA GLU A 218 -9.98 -17.52 -5.20
C GLU A 218 -10.27 -17.47 -3.70
N ILE A 219 -10.00 -18.55 -2.96
CA ILE A 219 -10.30 -18.63 -1.53
C ILE A 219 -9.42 -17.66 -0.75
N TRP A 220 -10.09 -16.74 -0.01
CA TRP A 220 -9.46 -15.89 0.98
C TRP A 220 -9.51 -16.50 2.37
N ALA A 221 -10.69 -17.00 2.77
CA ALA A 221 -10.90 -17.72 4.02
C ALA A 221 -11.95 -18.83 3.83
N TYR A 222 -11.93 -19.83 4.70
CA TYR A 222 -12.82 -20.98 4.61
C TYR A 222 -13.27 -21.46 6.00
N GLY A 223 -14.12 -22.49 6.02
CA GLY A 223 -14.66 -22.99 7.28
C GLY A 223 -15.78 -22.11 7.82
N LEU A 224 -16.58 -21.53 6.96
CA LEU A 224 -17.75 -20.72 7.28
C LEU A 224 -19.04 -21.51 6.94
N ARG A 225 -20.11 -21.27 7.71
CA ARG A 225 -21.41 -21.89 7.49
C ARG A 225 -22.29 -21.04 6.57
N ASN A 226 -22.63 -19.84 6.99
CA ASN A 226 -23.45 -18.92 6.24
C ASN A 226 -23.08 -17.47 6.60
N PRO A 227 -21.93 -16.97 6.10
CA PRO A 227 -21.47 -15.61 6.37
C PRO A 227 -22.43 -14.62 5.73
N TRP A 228 -23.51 -14.30 6.47
CA TRP A 228 -24.64 -13.52 5.97
C TRP A 228 -24.21 -12.10 5.61
N ARG A 229 -23.50 -11.42 6.53
CA ARG A 229 -22.91 -10.12 6.24
C ARG A 229 -21.49 -10.05 6.77
N PHE A 230 -20.66 -9.38 6.02
CA PHE A 230 -19.34 -8.95 6.45
C PHE A 230 -19.12 -7.50 6.01
N SER A 231 -18.21 -6.80 6.68
CA SER A 231 -17.89 -5.41 6.41
C SER A 231 -16.43 -5.12 6.68
N PHE A 232 -15.88 -4.13 6.01
CA PHE A 232 -14.59 -3.54 6.35
C PHE A 232 -14.80 -2.29 7.20
N ASP A 233 -14.08 -2.16 8.30
CA ASP A 233 -14.02 -0.91 9.03
C ASP A 233 -13.38 0.17 8.15
N ARG A 234 -14.08 1.27 7.91
CA ARG A 234 -13.60 2.35 7.02
C ARG A 234 -12.35 3.06 7.53
N LEU A 235 -12.01 2.96 8.83
CA LEU A 235 -10.88 3.66 9.42
C LEU A 235 -9.61 2.81 9.47
N ASN A 236 -9.73 1.58 10.00
CA ASN A 236 -8.57 0.71 10.23
C ASN A 236 -8.49 -0.47 9.24
N HIS A 237 -9.53 -0.63 8.39
CA HIS A 237 -9.64 -1.65 7.34
C HIS A 237 -9.74 -3.10 7.83
N ASP A 238 -10.05 -3.32 9.09
CA ASP A 238 -10.29 -4.65 9.64
C ASP A 238 -11.55 -5.27 9.00
N LEU A 239 -11.50 -6.55 8.68
CA LEU A 239 -12.62 -7.31 8.13
C LEU A 239 -13.40 -7.99 9.26
N TRP A 240 -14.67 -7.65 9.41
CA TRP A 240 -15.62 -8.21 10.36
C TRP A 240 -16.58 -9.13 9.65
N ILE A 241 -16.71 -10.37 10.11
CA ILE A 241 -17.55 -11.41 9.48
C ILE A 241 -18.53 -11.93 10.53
N ALA A 242 -19.82 -11.85 10.22
CA ALA A 242 -20.86 -12.50 11.01
C ALA A 242 -21.28 -13.79 10.31
N ASP A 243 -21.07 -14.90 10.95
CA ASP A 243 -21.39 -16.23 10.43
C ASP A 243 -22.55 -16.85 11.22
N VAL A 244 -23.62 -17.21 10.53
CA VAL A 244 -24.82 -17.77 11.13
C VAL A 244 -24.57 -19.22 11.53
N GLY A 245 -24.72 -19.49 12.81
CA GLY A 245 -24.59 -20.82 13.38
C GLY A 245 -25.76 -21.76 13.08
N GLN A 246 -25.70 -23.00 13.53
CA GLN A 246 -26.72 -23.96 13.22
C GLN A 246 -27.72 -24.18 14.34
N GLY A 247 -27.27 -24.39 15.58
CA GLY A 247 -28.15 -24.82 16.63
C GLY A 247 -27.86 -24.30 18.02
N MET A 248 -26.65 -23.81 18.27
CA MET A 248 -26.24 -23.39 19.60
C MET A 248 -25.54 -22.04 19.64
N TRP A 249 -24.75 -21.69 18.65
CA TRP A 249 -23.84 -20.54 18.72
C TRP A 249 -23.85 -19.71 17.45
N GLU A 250 -24.00 -18.42 17.63
CA GLU A 250 -23.74 -17.40 16.59
C GLU A 250 -22.36 -16.80 16.81
N GLU A 251 -21.65 -16.42 15.75
CA GLU A 251 -20.26 -16.00 15.84
C GLU A 251 -19.94 -14.71 15.05
N ILE A 252 -18.99 -13.96 15.61
CA ILE A 252 -18.36 -12.83 14.96
C ILE A 252 -16.87 -13.09 14.85
N ASN A 253 -16.38 -13.08 13.62
CA ASN A 253 -14.98 -13.25 13.29
C ASN A 253 -14.35 -11.92 12.89
N LEU A 254 -13.07 -11.76 13.23
CA LEU A 254 -12.29 -10.55 12.92
C LEU A 254 -10.98 -10.90 12.25
N GLU A 255 -10.75 -10.26 11.13
CA GLU A 255 -9.48 -10.34 10.43
C GLU A 255 -8.86 -8.95 10.34
N ARG A 256 -7.67 -8.79 10.89
CA ARG A 256 -6.97 -7.50 10.90
C ARG A 256 -6.54 -7.08 9.51
N ALA A 257 -6.44 -5.80 9.24
CA ALA A 257 -6.10 -5.24 7.94
C ALA A 257 -4.76 -5.74 7.35
N ASN A 258 -3.83 -6.16 8.21
CA ASN A 258 -2.55 -6.71 7.80
C ASN A 258 -2.57 -8.24 7.59
N SER A 259 -3.73 -8.87 7.62
CA SER A 259 -3.87 -10.31 7.37
C SER A 259 -3.48 -10.65 5.93
N THR A 260 -2.89 -11.82 5.76
CA THR A 260 -2.59 -12.41 4.46
C THR A 260 -3.64 -13.43 4.02
N GLY A 261 -4.78 -13.51 4.72
CA GLY A 261 -5.82 -14.49 4.46
C GLY A 261 -5.45 -15.91 4.91
N GLY A 262 -6.12 -16.90 4.34
CA GLY A 262 -5.86 -18.33 4.57
C GLY A 262 -6.47 -18.89 5.85
N LYS A 263 -7.28 -18.13 6.57
CA LYS A 263 -7.88 -18.56 7.83
C LYS A 263 -8.95 -19.63 7.63
N ASN A 264 -8.97 -20.59 8.55
CA ASN A 264 -10.03 -21.59 8.68
C ASN A 264 -10.84 -21.29 9.94
N TYR A 265 -12.10 -20.89 9.78
CA TYR A 265 -12.98 -20.52 10.88
C TYR A 265 -13.71 -21.73 11.52
N GLY A 266 -13.49 -22.92 11.01
CA GLY A 266 -13.77 -24.17 11.73
C GLY A 266 -15.05 -24.89 11.34
N TRP A 267 -16.04 -24.27 10.74
CA TRP A 267 -17.27 -24.95 10.33
C TRP A 267 -16.98 -26.08 9.32
N ARG A 268 -17.49 -27.31 9.49
CA ARG A 268 -18.45 -27.82 10.49
C ARG A 268 -17.78 -28.53 11.68
N CYS A 269 -16.47 -28.47 11.78
CA CYS A 269 -15.75 -29.11 12.90
C CYS A 269 -16.04 -28.40 14.24
N TYR A 270 -16.30 -27.09 14.12
CA TYR A 270 -16.68 -26.23 15.23
C TYR A 270 -17.92 -25.41 14.86
N GLU A 271 -18.75 -25.11 15.87
CA GLU A 271 -19.80 -24.10 15.86
C GLU A 271 -19.43 -23.08 16.93
N GLY A 272 -19.10 -21.85 16.54
CA GLY A 272 -18.41 -20.94 17.45
C GLY A 272 -17.06 -21.51 17.88
N ASN A 273 -16.77 -21.44 19.18
CA ASN A 273 -15.56 -22.01 19.78
C ASN A 273 -15.79 -23.43 20.33
N HIS A 274 -16.84 -24.11 19.87
CA HIS A 274 -17.30 -25.40 20.43
C HIS A 274 -17.17 -26.52 19.39
N ALA A 275 -16.59 -27.66 19.81
CA ALA A 275 -16.50 -28.82 18.92
C ALA A 275 -17.89 -29.29 18.50
N PHE A 276 -18.11 -29.45 17.19
CA PHE A 276 -19.40 -29.87 16.65
C PHE A 276 -19.29 -31.22 15.97
N ILE A 277 -19.11 -31.33 14.66
CA ILE A 277 -18.97 -32.59 13.97
C ILE A 277 -17.51 -32.88 13.65
N GLN A 278 -16.87 -33.75 14.42
CA GLN A 278 -15.45 -34.06 14.29
C GLN A 278 -15.12 -35.06 13.17
N THR A 279 -16.11 -35.77 12.65
CA THR A 279 -15.90 -36.73 11.56
C THR A 279 -15.53 -36.05 10.27
N GLY A 280 -14.35 -36.37 9.75
CA GLY A 280 -13.81 -35.76 8.53
C GLY A 280 -13.03 -34.46 8.79
N CYS A 281 -12.85 -34.08 10.05
CA CYS A 281 -12.01 -32.94 10.42
C CYS A 281 -10.53 -33.32 10.46
N ASN A 282 -9.68 -32.42 10.01
CA ASN A 282 -8.24 -32.62 10.08
C ASN A 282 -7.69 -32.01 11.39
N SER A 283 -7.35 -32.86 12.33
CA SER A 283 -6.82 -32.43 13.63
C SER A 283 -5.47 -31.73 13.58
N SER A 284 -4.79 -31.77 12.44
CA SER A 284 -3.53 -31.04 12.23
C SER A 284 -3.74 -29.60 11.75
N LEU A 285 -4.97 -29.21 11.39
CA LEU A 285 -5.26 -27.84 10.98
C LEU A 285 -5.49 -26.94 12.22
N VAL A 286 -4.98 -25.74 12.13
CA VAL A 286 -5.26 -24.69 13.12
C VAL A 286 -6.55 -23.98 12.72
N TYR A 287 -7.53 -24.01 13.60
CA TYR A 287 -8.77 -23.25 13.44
C TYR A 287 -8.63 -21.86 14.09
N THR A 288 -9.23 -20.86 13.45
CA THR A 288 -9.29 -19.49 13.98
C THR A 288 -10.60 -19.36 14.76
N PRO A 289 -10.56 -19.23 16.09
CA PRO A 289 -11.78 -19.05 16.87
C PRO A 289 -12.40 -17.68 16.61
N PRO A 290 -13.74 -17.53 16.79
CA PRO A 290 -14.40 -16.24 16.75
C PRO A 290 -13.88 -15.31 17.88
N ILE A 291 -13.94 -14.01 17.64
CA ILE A 291 -13.63 -13.01 18.65
C ILE A 291 -14.77 -12.81 19.65
N PHE A 292 -15.97 -13.13 19.23
CA PHE A 292 -17.18 -13.08 20.03
C PHE A 292 -18.19 -14.11 19.53
N GLU A 293 -18.91 -14.73 20.47
CA GLU A 293 -20.00 -15.66 20.19
C GLU A 293 -21.13 -15.46 21.19
N TYR A 294 -22.34 -15.82 20.81
CA TYR A 294 -23.48 -15.87 21.72
C TYR A 294 -24.32 -17.12 21.51
N VAL A 295 -24.84 -17.64 22.66
CA VAL A 295 -25.66 -18.84 22.67
C VAL A 295 -27.08 -18.52 22.16
N HIS A 296 -27.67 -19.48 21.45
CA HIS A 296 -29.08 -19.41 21.06
C HIS A 296 -29.99 -19.39 22.29
N SER A 297 -30.77 -18.32 22.43
CA SER A 297 -31.74 -18.19 23.49
C SER A 297 -32.79 -17.13 23.17
N SER A 298 -33.88 -17.11 23.94
CA SER A 298 -34.90 -16.06 23.85
C SER A 298 -34.37 -14.68 24.26
N THR A 299 -33.22 -14.61 24.94
CA THR A 299 -32.60 -13.37 25.40
C THR A 299 -31.47 -12.85 24.51
N THR A 300 -30.97 -13.68 23.64
CA THR A 300 -29.89 -13.33 22.72
C THR A 300 -30.34 -13.35 21.26
N GLY A 301 -30.99 -14.38 20.80
CA GLY A 301 -31.43 -14.56 19.43
C GLY A 301 -31.01 -15.92 18.88
N LEU A 302 -31.24 -16.14 17.59
CA LEU A 302 -31.03 -17.42 16.93
C LEU A 302 -30.34 -17.29 15.56
N SER A 303 -30.10 -16.05 15.08
CA SER A 303 -29.56 -15.85 13.72
C SER A 303 -28.92 -14.46 13.61
N ILE A 304 -27.61 -14.42 13.64
CA ILE A 304 -26.87 -13.16 13.50
C ILE A 304 -27.03 -12.57 12.12
N THR A 305 -27.31 -11.26 12.07
CA THR A 305 -27.35 -10.52 10.80
C THR A 305 -25.99 -9.95 10.41
N GLY A 306 -25.16 -9.63 11.38
CA GLY A 306 -23.92 -8.87 11.18
C GLY A 306 -24.15 -7.36 11.15
N GLY A 307 -23.16 -6.60 10.74
CA GLY A 307 -23.23 -5.14 10.79
C GLY A 307 -21.94 -4.43 10.39
N PHE A 308 -21.68 -3.27 11.02
CA PHE A 308 -20.58 -2.38 10.69
C PHE A 308 -19.95 -1.77 11.94
N VAL A 309 -18.66 -1.44 11.87
CA VAL A 309 -18.05 -0.54 12.86
C VAL A 309 -18.54 0.88 12.58
N TYR A 310 -19.21 1.48 13.56
CA TYR A 310 -19.75 2.82 13.40
C TYR A 310 -18.64 3.87 13.30
N ARG A 311 -18.64 4.62 12.21
CA ARG A 311 -17.70 5.71 11.93
C ARG A 311 -18.40 7.01 11.54
N GLY A 312 -19.72 7.06 11.72
CA GLY A 312 -20.53 8.26 11.55
C GLY A 312 -20.30 9.28 12.66
N LYS A 313 -20.99 10.41 12.54
CA LYS A 313 -20.88 11.56 13.45
C LYS A 313 -22.17 11.85 14.21
N ILE A 314 -23.27 11.24 13.79
CA ILE A 314 -24.60 11.49 14.36
C ILE A 314 -24.79 10.82 15.73
N CYS A 315 -24.14 9.67 15.94
CA CYS A 315 -24.21 8.92 17.19
C CYS A 315 -22.83 8.77 17.82
N PRO A 316 -22.26 9.79 18.48
CA PRO A 316 -20.92 9.72 19.07
C PRO A 316 -20.74 8.53 20.04
N TYR A 317 -21.80 8.16 20.74
CA TYR A 317 -21.83 7.00 21.63
C TYR A 317 -21.47 5.67 20.94
N LEU A 318 -21.73 5.55 19.65
CA LEU A 318 -21.47 4.35 18.86
C LEU A 318 -20.08 4.32 18.23
N THR A 319 -19.34 5.44 18.27
CA THR A 319 -18.07 5.57 17.55
C THR A 319 -17.08 4.48 17.95
N GLY A 320 -16.64 3.70 16.96
CA GLY A 320 -15.68 2.60 17.16
C GLY A 320 -16.29 1.26 17.52
N LYS A 321 -17.56 1.22 17.91
CA LYS A 321 -18.24 -0.04 18.21
C LYS A 321 -18.66 -0.75 16.93
N TYR A 322 -18.51 -2.08 16.88
CA TYR A 322 -19.14 -2.90 15.84
C TYR A 322 -20.61 -3.08 16.16
N ILE A 323 -21.48 -2.45 15.38
CA ILE A 323 -22.93 -2.50 15.55
C ILE A 323 -23.48 -3.65 14.75
N TYR A 324 -24.15 -4.58 15.39
CA TYR A 324 -24.71 -5.76 14.76
C TYR A 324 -26.09 -6.11 15.34
N GLY A 325 -26.80 -6.97 14.65
CA GLY A 325 -28.13 -7.39 15.09
C GLY A 325 -28.38 -8.86 14.88
N ASP A 326 -29.47 -9.31 15.45
CA ASP A 326 -30.02 -10.66 15.26
C ASP A 326 -31.38 -10.60 14.57
N TYR A 327 -31.53 -11.41 13.54
CA TYR A 327 -32.71 -11.45 12.69
C TYR A 327 -33.97 -11.86 13.48
N ASP A 328 -33.87 -12.89 14.30
CA ASP A 328 -35.03 -13.49 14.99
C ASP A 328 -35.46 -12.68 16.22
N SER A 329 -34.50 -12.26 17.04
CA SER A 329 -34.82 -11.47 18.23
C SER A 329 -35.07 -10.01 17.93
N GLY A 330 -34.53 -9.44 16.86
CA GLY A 330 -34.55 -8.03 16.54
C GLY A 330 -33.64 -7.18 17.43
N ARG A 331 -32.79 -7.78 18.25
CA ARG A 331 -31.87 -7.06 19.11
C ARG A 331 -30.72 -6.48 18.34
N ILE A 332 -30.29 -5.29 18.75
CA ILE A 332 -29.12 -4.59 18.20
C ILE A 332 -28.14 -4.39 19.32
N TRP A 333 -26.90 -4.84 19.10
CA TRP A 333 -25.80 -4.69 20.05
C TRP A 333 -24.67 -3.85 19.48
N GLY A 334 -23.87 -3.33 20.39
CA GLY A 334 -22.56 -2.74 20.11
C GLY A 334 -21.47 -3.58 20.76
N LEU A 335 -20.56 -4.08 19.96
CA LEU A 335 -19.38 -4.79 20.43
C LEU A 335 -18.20 -3.81 20.44
N ASP A 336 -17.61 -3.59 21.62
CA ASP A 336 -16.54 -2.63 21.86
C ASP A 336 -15.26 -3.35 22.24
N SER A 337 -14.12 -2.96 21.67
CA SER A 337 -12.83 -3.52 22.01
C SER A 337 -12.28 -2.87 23.28
N LEU A 338 -11.85 -3.68 24.23
CA LEU A 338 -11.25 -3.24 25.49
C LEU A 338 -9.71 -3.17 25.37
N GLU A 339 -9.07 -2.39 26.22
CA GLU A 339 -7.61 -2.20 26.24
C GLU A 339 -6.83 -3.53 26.41
N ASN A 340 -7.44 -4.51 27.09
CA ASN A 340 -6.85 -5.84 27.28
C ASN A 340 -7.00 -6.78 26.07
N GLY A 341 -7.58 -6.30 24.96
CA GLY A 341 -7.83 -7.07 23.75
C GLY A 341 -9.08 -7.96 23.77
N SER A 342 -9.85 -7.96 24.87
CA SER A 342 -11.17 -8.59 24.91
C SER A 342 -12.25 -7.66 24.37
N PHE A 343 -13.46 -8.18 24.22
CA PHE A 343 -14.62 -7.41 23.73
C PHE A 343 -15.71 -7.35 24.80
N SER A 344 -16.35 -6.19 24.90
CA SER A 344 -17.58 -6.01 25.67
C SER A 344 -18.77 -5.89 24.73
N ASN A 345 -19.86 -6.56 25.08
CA ASN A 345 -21.10 -6.55 24.29
C ASN A 345 -22.21 -5.81 25.03
N GLU A 346 -22.79 -4.80 24.42
CA GLU A 346 -23.84 -3.97 25.02
C GLU A 346 -25.13 -4.04 24.18
N LEU A 347 -26.26 -4.28 24.82
CA LEU A 347 -27.56 -4.16 24.17
C LEU A 347 -27.89 -2.67 23.96
N LEU A 348 -28.00 -2.26 22.70
CA LEU A 348 -28.31 -0.88 22.31
C LEU A 348 -29.80 -0.66 22.12
N TYR A 349 -30.51 -1.65 21.55
CA TYR A 349 -31.91 -1.56 21.22
C TYR A 349 -32.57 -2.94 21.14
N ASP A 350 -33.82 -3.02 21.60
CA ASP A 350 -34.69 -4.21 21.48
C ASP A 350 -35.79 -3.90 20.47
N PHE A 351 -35.55 -4.20 19.17
CA PHE A 351 -36.42 -3.87 18.06
C PHE A 351 -37.59 -4.83 17.99
N LYS A 352 -38.80 -4.29 18.25
CA LYS A 352 -40.01 -5.13 18.43
C LYS A 352 -40.55 -5.70 17.13
N ASP A 353 -40.30 -5.03 15.99
CA ASP A 353 -40.74 -5.53 14.68
C ASP A 353 -39.95 -6.75 14.18
N LYS A 354 -38.80 -7.05 14.82
CA LYS A 354 -37.94 -8.17 14.49
C LYS A 354 -37.53 -8.24 13.02
N GLU A 355 -36.94 -9.38 12.61
CA GLU A 355 -36.57 -9.69 11.23
C GLU A 355 -35.66 -8.63 10.58
N LEU A 356 -34.63 -8.28 11.32
CA LEU A 356 -33.58 -7.37 10.92
C LEU A 356 -32.70 -8.05 9.88
N SER A 357 -32.82 -7.69 8.59
CA SER A 357 -32.18 -8.39 7.49
C SER A 357 -30.77 -7.90 7.17
N THR A 358 -30.50 -6.64 7.40
CA THR A 358 -29.19 -6.06 7.04
C THR A 358 -28.97 -4.71 7.74
N PHE A 359 -27.70 -4.34 7.84
CA PHE A 359 -27.27 -2.97 8.03
C PHE A 359 -26.60 -2.45 6.76
N GLY A 360 -26.49 -1.14 6.65
CA GLY A 360 -25.71 -0.45 5.63
C GLY A 360 -25.27 0.90 6.13
N GLU A 361 -24.29 1.48 5.48
CA GLU A 361 -23.79 2.81 5.81
C GLU A 361 -23.86 3.76 4.61
N ASP A 362 -24.03 5.05 4.90
CA ASP A 362 -23.90 6.09 3.88
C ASP A 362 -22.44 6.50 3.67
N LYS A 363 -22.22 7.47 2.80
CA LYS A 363 -20.88 8.00 2.53
C LYS A 363 -20.19 8.63 3.76
N HIS A 364 -20.96 9.01 4.76
CA HIS A 364 -20.47 9.63 6.00
C HIS A 364 -20.24 8.62 7.12
N GLY A 365 -20.59 7.33 6.90
CA GLY A 365 -20.49 6.27 7.90
C GLY A 365 -21.65 6.23 8.88
N GLU A 366 -22.77 6.91 8.56
CA GLU A 366 -24.01 6.81 9.34
C GLU A 366 -24.70 5.47 9.03
N LEU A 367 -25.25 4.82 10.07
CA LEU A 367 -25.83 3.50 9.93
C LEU A 367 -27.32 3.53 9.72
N PHE A 368 -27.74 2.62 8.85
CA PHE A 368 -29.11 2.29 8.55
C PHE A 368 -29.34 0.80 8.72
N MET A 369 -30.57 0.42 9.02
CA MET A 369 -30.98 -0.97 9.08
C MET A 369 -32.26 -1.22 8.30
N ALA A 370 -32.46 -2.44 7.85
CA ALA A 370 -33.67 -2.87 7.17
C ALA A 370 -34.43 -3.92 8.01
N SER A 371 -35.78 -3.72 8.13
CA SER A 371 -36.70 -4.76 8.53
C SER A 371 -37.29 -5.38 7.27
N ILE A 372 -37.05 -6.67 7.04
CA ILE A 372 -37.38 -7.33 5.78
C ILE A 372 -38.88 -7.47 5.60
N VAL A 373 -39.62 -7.86 6.64
CA VAL A 373 -41.08 -8.07 6.57
C VAL A 373 -41.86 -6.76 6.68
N ALA A 374 -41.40 -5.83 7.52
CA ALA A 374 -42.01 -4.50 7.59
C ALA A 374 -41.78 -3.68 6.30
N GLY A 375 -40.77 -4.04 5.49
CA GLY A 375 -40.43 -3.30 4.27
C GLY A 375 -39.98 -1.87 4.55
N LYS A 376 -39.20 -1.67 5.60
CA LYS A 376 -38.80 -0.37 6.11
C LYS A 376 -37.28 -0.26 6.26
N ILE A 377 -36.79 0.96 6.09
CA ILE A 377 -35.42 1.35 6.43
C ILE A 377 -35.48 2.32 7.60
N TYR A 378 -34.60 2.06 8.57
CA TYR A 378 -34.44 2.91 9.75
C TYR A 378 -33.03 3.48 9.80
N GLN A 379 -32.89 4.72 10.22
CA GLN A 379 -31.65 5.35 10.59
C GLN A 379 -31.38 5.16 12.09
N LEU A 380 -30.16 4.80 12.46
CA LEU A 380 -29.76 4.77 13.85
C LEU A 380 -29.40 6.18 14.32
N LEU A 381 -30.00 6.59 15.43
CA LEU A 381 -29.80 7.91 16.04
C LEU A 381 -29.48 7.76 17.53
N ASP A 382 -28.88 8.79 18.12
CA ASP A 382 -28.68 8.86 19.57
C ASP A 382 -30.05 9.01 20.31
N SER A 383 -30.14 8.38 21.48
CA SER A 383 -31.37 8.41 22.31
C SER A 383 -31.73 9.81 22.86
N CYS A 384 -30.82 10.75 22.83
CA CYS A 384 -31.07 12.16 23.17
C CYS A 384 -31.88 12.90 22.13
N ASN A 385 -32.28 12.25 21.07
CA ASN A 385 -33.24 12.72 20.05
C ASN A 385 -32.79 13.99 19.30
N TYR A 386 -31.51 14.30 19.27
CA TYR A 386 -31.00 15.26 18.32
C TYR A 386 -29.67 14.82 17.78
N VAL A 387 -29.43 15.26 16.57
CA VAL A 387 -28.28 14.86 15.76
C VAL A 387 -27.25 15.98 15.85
N THR A 388 -26.20 15.78 16.62
CA THR A 388 -25.03 16.65 16.52
C THR A 388 -24.24 16.25 15.29
N ARG A 389 -24.34 17.03 14.23
CA ARG A 389 -23.41 16.93 13.12
C ARG A 389 -22.24 17.84 13.40
N TYR A 390 -21.04 17.40 13.06
CA TYR A 390 -19.86 18.24 13.15
C TYR A 390 -18.93 18.01 11.95
N GLN A 391 -18.12 19.00 11.69
CA GLN A 391 -16.99 18.88 10.78
C GLN A 391 -15.73 19.29 11.54
N THR A 392 -14.67 18.51 11.37
CA THR A 392 -13.34 18.89 11.83
C THR A 392 -12.47 19.17 10.62
N LYS A 393 -11.66 20.21 10.72
CA LYS A 393 -10.52 20.43 9.86
C LYS A 393 -9.29 20.17 10.70
N ASP A 394 -8.52 19.15 10.32
CA ASP A 394 -7.25 18.86 10.97
C ASP A 394 -6.24 19.99 10.77
N ALA A 395 -5.38 20.14 11.75
CA ALA A 395 -4.27 21.08 11.68
C ALA A 395 -3.22 20.58 10.67
N THR A 396 -2.59 21.51 9.98
CA THR A 396 -1.60 21.15 8.96
C THR A 396 -0.38 20.46 9.57
N CYS A 397 0.01 20.84 10.79
CA CYS A 397 1.07 20.18 11.57
C CYS A 397 0.92 20.48 13.07
N GLU A 398 1.87 19.98 13.87
CA GLU A 398 1.85 20.07 15.31
C GLU A 398 1.90 21.53 15.83
N GLU A 399 2.62 22.40 15.13
CA GLU A 399 2.79 23.82 15.49
C GLU A 399 1.76 24.75 14.85
N SER A 400 0.94 24.26 13.91
CA SER A 400 -0.03 25.08 13.22
C SER A 400 -1.28 25.33 14.08
N LEU A 401 -1.86 26.53 13.93
CA LEU A 401 -3.11 26.94 14.58
C LEU A 401 -4.23 27.08 13.54
N ASP A 402 -4.34 26.17 12.60
CA ASP A 402 -5.29 26.26 11.50
C ASP A 402 -6.40 25.19 11.55
N GLY A 403 -6.43 24.40 12.60
CA GLY A 403 -7.50 23.46 12.88
C GLY A 403 -8.84 24.17 13.14
N LYS A 404 -9.93 23.49 12.84
CA LYS A 404 -11.30 24.01 13.04
C LYS A 404 -12.24 22.89 13.44
N ILE A 405 -13.17 23.19 14.32
CA ILE A 405 -14.32 22.34 14.62
C ILE A 405 -15.58 23.16 14.40
N GLU A 406 -16.56 22.57 13.72
CA GLU A 406 -17.87 23.15 13.48
C GLU A 406 -18.96 22.16 13.88
N LEU A 407 -19.75 22.51 14.89
CA LEU A 407 -20.90 21.75 15.35
C LEU A 407 -22.18 22.29 14.69
N TYR A 408 -22.96 21.42 14.08
CA TYR A 408 -24.30 21.74 13.59
C TYR A 408 -25.29 21.37 14.68
N VAL A 409 -25.76 22.37 15.39
CA VAL A 409 -26.62 22.19 16.57
C VAL A 409 -28.04 22.75 16.35
N PRO A 410 -29.06 22.17 17.01
CA PRO A 410 -30.42 22.69 16.93
C PRO A 410 -30.53 24.14 17.42
N THR A 411 -31.47 24.87 16.88
CA THR A 411 -31.86 26.18 17.43
C THR A 411 -32.20 26.04 18.91
N ASN A 412 -31.77 26.97 19.76
CA ASN A 412 -31.91 26.96 21.23
C ASN A 412 -30.97 26.01 21.98
N SER A 413 -29.95 25.51 21.36
CA SER A 413 -28.86 24.81 22.07
C SER A 413 -27.90 25.78 22.74
N THR A 414 -27.34 25.37 23.87
CA THR A 414 -26.20 26.06 24.50
C THR A 414 -24.98 25.16 24.45
N ILE A 415 -23.86 25.72 24.03
CA ILE A 415 -22.57 25.01 23.95
C ILE A 415 -21.61 25.63 24.91
N LEU A 416 -20.80 24.79 25.55
CA LEU A 416 -19.69 25.22 26.35
C LEU A 416 -18.49 24.32 26.03
N TRP A 417 -17.48 24.85 25.37
CA TRP A 417 -16.22 24.17 25.13
C TRP A 417 -15.33 24.19 26.37
N GLN A 418 -14.46 23.22 26.51
CA GLN A 418 -13.50 23.13 27.61
C GLN A 418 -12.59 24.37 27.71
N ASN A 419 -12.33 25.04 26.60
CA ASN A 419 -11.60 26.30 26.56
C ASN A 419 -12.45 27.56 26.88
N GLY A 420 -13.69 27.38 27.27
CA GLY A 420 -14.62 28.44 27.66
C GLY A 420 -15.41 29.09 26.50
N GLN A 421 -15.14 28.73 25.25
CA GLN A 421 -15.88 29.23 24.09
C GLN A 421 -17.33 28.67 24.10
N LYS A 422 -18.28 29.48 23.54
CA LYS A 422 -19.70 29.14 23.55
C LYS A 422 -20.35 29.16 22.15
N THR A 423 -19.52 29.21 21.12
CA THR A 423 -19.96 29.21 19.73
C THR A 423 -19.95 27.82 19.13
N PRO A 424 -20.89 27.49 18.21
CA PRO A 424 -20.88 26.21 17.52
C PRO A 424 -19.59 25.93 16.73
N THR A 425 -18.92 27.01 16.32
CA THR A 425 -17.66 26.91 15.58
C THR A 425 -16.52 27.46 16.41
N ILE A 426 -15.45 26.67 16.52
CA ILE A 426 -14.17 27.11 17.05
C ILE A 426 -13.08 26.90 15.99
N SER A 427 -12.18 27.86 15.87
CA SER A 427 -11.13 27.89 14.86
C SER A 427 -9.81 28.34 15.48
N MET A 428 -8.76 28.33 14.67
CA MET A 428 -7.38 28.60 15.13
C MET A 428 -6.95 27.60 16.22
N LEU A 429 -7.23 26.32 15.96
CA LEU A 429 -6.97 25.23 16.91
C LEU A 429 -5.64 24.56 16.58
N SER A 430 -4.87 24.29 17.62
CA SER A 430 -3.77 23.33 17.55
C SER A 430 -4.31 21.89 17.46
N PRO A 431 -3.49 20.93 17.06
CA PRO A 431 -3.84 19.52 17.24
C PRO A 431 -4.14 19.22 18.71
N GLY A 432 -5.14 18.39 18.95
CA GLY A 432 -5.52 17.98 20.30
C GLY A 432 -7.01 17.74 20.46
N ASP A 433 -7.37 17.44 21.69
CA ASP A 433 -8.73 17.09 22.06
C ASP A 433 -9.48 18.30 22.62
N TYR A 434 -10.70 18.51 22.12
CA TYR A 434 -11.56 19.62 22.47
C TYR A 434 -12.89 19.10 23.01
N GLY A 435 -12.98 19.05 24.35
CA GLY A 435 -14.21 18.66 25.04
C GLY A 435 -15.28 19.73 24.95
N PHE A 436 -16.53 19.34 24.83
CA PHE A 436 -17.66 20.24 24.90
C PHE A 436 -18.83 19.67 25.68
N GLU A 437 -19.65 20.56 26.24
CA GLU A 437 -20.96 20.27 26.78
C GLU A 437 -22.00 20.99 25.94
N LEU A 438 -22.95 20.24 25.38
CA LEU A 438 -24.04 20.73 24.59
C LEU A 438 -25.35 20.46 25.35
N LYS A 439 -26.11 21.51 25.63
CA LYS A 439 -27.45 21.40 26.23
C LYS A 439 -28.50 21.76 25.20
N TYR A 440 -29.44 20.87 25.05
CA TYR A 440 -30.62 21.05 24.20
C TYR A 440 -31.80 20.38 24.87
N ASN A 441 -32.86 21.17 25.16
CA ASN A 441 -34.01 20.73 25.94
C ASN A 441 -33.57 20.13 27.28
N TYR A 442 -33.83 18.84 27.50
CA TYR A 442 -33.47 18.11 28.72
C TYR A 442 -32.17 17.29 28.56
N CYS A 443 -31.57 17.27 27.38
CA CYS A 443 -30.39 16.53 27.10
C CYS A 443 -29.12 17.34 27.38
N ILE A 444 -28.18 16.72 28.04
CA ILE A 444 -26.82 17.21 28.18
C ILE A 444 -25.91 16.18 27.50
N LEU A 445 -25.35 16.55 26.35
CA LEU A 445 -24.35 15.79 25.68
C LEU A 445 -22.96 16.32 26.11
N ARG A 446 -22.07 15.44 26.53
CA ARG A 446 -20.66 15.75 26.74
C ARG A 446 -19.88 14.84 25.83
N ASP A 447 -19.03 15.42 25.01
CA ASP A 447 -18.19 14.68 24.08
C ASP A 447 -16.90 15.43 23.85
N THR A 448 -15.95 14.77 23.20
CA THR A 448 -14.63 15.31 22.89
C THR A 448 -14.35 15.09 21.42
N LEU A 449 -13.98 16.13 20.71
CA LEU A 449 -13.63 16.08 19.32
C LEU A 449 -12.15 16.34 19.16
N THR A 450 -11.49 15.54 18.34
CA THR A 450 -10.07 15.64 18.09
C THR A 450 -9.81 16.44 16.82
N VAL A 451 -8.95 17.43 16.91
CA VAL A 451 -8.28 18.03 15.76
C VAL A 451 -7.01 17.22 15.55
N GLY A 452 -6.99 16.44 14.49
CA GLY A 452 -5.83 15.64 14.12
C GLY A 452 -4.75 16.49 13.45
N ILE A 453 -3.72 15.79 12.99
CA ILE A 453 -2.66 16.37 12.17
C ILE A 453 -2.78 15.72 10.79
N LEU A 454 -2.77 16.54 9.75
CA LEU A 454 -2.70 16.02 8.40
C LEU A 454 -1.41 15.20 8.22
N PRO A 455 -1.44 14.12 7.46
CA PRO A 455 -0.25 13.34 7.18
C PRO A 455 0.86 14.24 6.64
N LYS A 456 2.04 14.21 7.28
CA LYS A 456 3.19 14.98 6.80
C LYS A 456 3.48 14.61 5.37
N GLN A 457 3.45 15.60 4.50
CA GLN A 457 3.88 15.41 3.13
C GLN A 457 5.36 15.04 3.12
N LYS A 458 5.73 14.06 2.31
CA LYS A 458 7.13 13.71 2.11
C LYS A 458 7.72 14.67 1.08
N ALA A 459 8.85 15.27 1.41
CA ALA A 459 9.62 16.00 0.41
C ALA A 459 10.07 15.05 -0.71
N CYS A 460 10.29 15.56 -1.88
CA CYS A 460 10.77 14.79 -3.02
C CYS A 460 11.89 15.52 -3.75
N LEU A 461 12.75 14.77 -4.37
CA LEU A 461 13.73 15.23 -5.34
C LEU A 461 13.16 14.98 -6.74
N LYS A 462 13.34 15.94 -7.65
CA LYS A 462 12.90 15.76 -9.07
C LYS A 462 13.59 14.58 -9.73
N ASP A 463 14.79 14.28 -9.27
CA ASP A 463 15.56 13.13 -9.71
C ASP A 463 15.39 11.97 -8.73
N SER A 464 14.90 10.86 -9.24
CA SER A 464 14.68 9.63 -8.44
C SER A 464 15.79 8.59 -8.62
N ILE A 465 16.80 8.87 -9.43
CA ILE A 465 17.87 7.94 -9.80
C ILE A 465 19.20 8.54 -9.37
N SER A 466 20.11 7.67 -8.89
CA SER A 466 21.49 8.05 -8.60
C SER A 466 22.14 8.78 -9.77
N LYS A 467 22.84 9.87 -9.48
CA LYS A 467 23.50 10.70 -10.47
C LYS A 467 25.02 10.67 -10.32
N MET A 468 25.67 10.87 -11.42
CA MET A 468 27.13 10.98 -11.46
C MET A 468 27.54 12.24 -12.23
N PHE A 469 28.60 12.86 -11.78
CA PHE A 469 29.23 14.00 -12.45
C PHE A 469 30.76 13.89 -12.33
N CYS A 470 31.48 14.67 -13.09
CA CYS A 470 32.95 14.60 -13.11
C CYS A 470 33.53 15.21 -11.83
N SER A 471 34.55 14.57 -11.26
CA SER A 471 35.29 15.10 -10.13
C SER A 471 35.83 16.51 -10.45
N GLY A 472 35.51 17.48 -9.60
CA GLY A 472 35.86 18.90 -9.80
C GLY A 472 34.71 19.75 -10.36
N ASP A 473 33.67 19.14 -10.89
CA ASP A 473 32.44 19.81 -11.32
C ASP A 473 31.42 19.91 -10.18
N SER A 474 30.20 20.28 -10.52
CA SER A 474 29.05 20.31 -9.59
C SER A 474 27.78 19.90 -10.31
N LEU A 475 26.82 19.43 -9.52
CA LEU A 475 25.51 19.03 -9.98
C LEU A 475 24.45 19.78 -9.18
N ASN A 476 23.40 20.26 -9.85
CA ASN A 476 22.22 20.83 -9.17
C ASN A 476 21.21 19.74 -8.90
N LEU A 477 20.84 19.57 -7.64
CA LEU A 477 19.67 18.82 -7.21
C LEU A 477 18.51 19.79 -7.05
N GLU A 478 17.30 19.35 -7.35
CA GLU A 478 16.09 20.17 -7.28
C GLU A 478 14.98 19.44 -6.52
N SER A 479 14.34 20.17 -5.60
CA SER A 479 13.14 19.67 -4.91
C SER A 479 11.92 19.82 -5.81
N CYS A 480 10.98 18.84 -5.76
CA CYS A 480 9.75 18.91 -6.54
C CYS A 480 8.65 19.80 -5.95
N ASN A 481 8.79 20.28 -4.73
CA ASN A 481 7.76 21.07 -4.05
C ASN A 481 8.12 22.56 -4.13
N SER A 482 7.20 23.40 -4.61
CA SER A 482 7.52 24.80 -4.89
C SER A 482 6.53 25.87 -4.42
N ASN A 483 5.25 25.53 -4.12
CA ASN A 483 4.22 26.59 -4.08
C ASN A 483 3.95 27.22 -2.70
N THR A 484 4.39 26.62 -1.59
CA THR A 484 4.16 27.13 -0.23
C THR A 484 5.42 27.07 0.65
N THR A 485 6.54 26.66 0.08
CA THR A 485 7.78 26.42 0.82
C THR A 485 8.51 27.73 1.12
N VAL A 486 8.93 27.90 2.36
CA VAL A 486 9.70 29.04 2.83
C VAL A 486 11.19 28.73 2.90
N LEU A 487 11.52 27.52 3.35
CA LEU A 487 12.91 27.07 3.50
C LEU A 487 13.04 25.62 3.09
N TYR A 488 14.18 25.29 2.50
CA TYR A 488 14.63 23.94 2.20
C TYR A 488 15.85 23.61 3.06
N PHE A 489 15.81 22.45 3.70
CA PHE A 489 16.89 21.88 4.50
C PHE A 489 17.49 20.74 3.71
N TRP A 490 18.69 20.95 3.21
CA TRP A 490 19.41 19.94 2.45
C TRP A 490 20.33 19.16 3.37
N TYR A 491 20.25 17.85 3.28
CA TYR A 491 21.02 16.90 4.07
C TYR A 491 22.06 16.21 3.21
N LYS A 492 23.23 16.01 3.79
CA LYS A 492 24.34 15.25 3.24
C LYS A 492 24.69 14.13 4.21
N ASN A 493 24.59 12.86 3.77
CA ASN A 493 24.76 11.68 4.62
C ASN A 493 23.96 11.79 5.93
N SER A 494 22.69 12.18 5.82
CA SER A 494 21.73 12.38 6.92
C SER A 494 22.06 13.54 7.89
N ASN A 495 23.10 14.31 7.66
CA ASN A 495 23.41 15.53 8.44
C ASN A 495 22.95 16.76 7.67
N LEU A 496 22.41 17.74 8.39
CA LEU A 496 22.05 19.03 7.79
C LEU A 496 23.31 19.71 7.22
N ASP A 497 23.29 20.01 5.92
CA ASP A 497 24.39 20.67 5.21
C ASP A 497 24.10 22.16 5.01
N ILE A 498 22.88 22.50 4.59
CA ILE A 498 22.45 23.89 4.39
C ILE A 498 20.93 24.05 4.53
N ALA A 499 20.49 25.22 4.98
CA ALA A 499 19.12 25.69 4.89
C ALA A 499 19.07 26.92 3.96
N THR A 500 18.16 26.92 2.99
CA THR A 500 18.05 27.93 1.95
C THR A 500 16.61 28.13 1.51
N SER A 501 16.29 29.30 0.96
CA SER A 501 15.01 29.54 0.28
C SER A 501 14.95 28.97 -1.14
N ASP A 502 16.09 28.58 -1.70
CA ASP A 502 16.16 28.03 -3.05
C ASP A 502 15.76 26.54 -3.06
N SER A 503 14.89 26.19 -4.00
CA SER A 503 14.49 24.80 -4.25
C SER A 503 15.60 23.94 -4.88
N THR A 504 16.73 24.57 -5.24
CA THR A 504 17.89 23.92 -5.86
C THR A 504 19.10 23.94 -4.93
N TYR A 505 19.88 22.88 -4.97
CA TYR A 505 21.10 22.74 -4.21
C TYR A 505 22.25 22.25 -5.09
N ASN A 506 23.33 23.04 -5.13
CA ASN A 506 24.51 22.69 -5.91
C ASN A 506 25.48 21.81 -5.11
N VAL A 507 25.59 20.56 -5.50
CA VAL A 507 26.44 19.55 -4.83
C VAL A 507 27.75 19.36 -5.56
N LYS A 508 28.84 19.24 -4.79
CA LYS A 508 30.21 19.11 -5.29
C LYS A 508 30.91 17.82 -4.83
N PHE A 509 30.29 17.02 -4.00
CA PHE A 509 30.92 15.83 -3.40
C PHE A 509 30.02 14.62 -3.55
N ALA A 510 30.64 13.45 -3.64
CA ALA A 510 29.94 12.19 -3.59
C ALA A 510 29.36 11.96 -2.19
N ALA A 511 28.04 11.76 -2.10
CA ALA A 511 27.31 11.50 -0.86
C ALA A 511 25.85 11.10 -1.14
N TYR A 512 25.15 10.69 -0.10
CA TYR A 512 23.69 10.62 -0.09
C TYR A 512 23.11 12.00 0.20
N TYR A 513 22.19 12.45 -0.64
CA TYR A 513 21.52 13.74 -0.47
C TYR A 513 20.02 13.55 -0.35
N SER A 514 19.43 14.28 0.57
CA SER A 514 17.99 14.36 0.76
C SER A 514 17.59 15.78 1.12
N VAL A 515 16.30 16.08 1.02
CA VAL A 515 15.75 17.40 1.30
C VAL A 515 14.55 17.29 2.23
N GLN A 516 14.37 18.27 3.08
CA GLN A 516 13.18 18.55 3.87
C GLN A 516 12.80 20.00 3.60
N TRP A 517 11.54 20.35 3.68
CA TRP A 517 11.09 21.73 3.55
C TRP A 517 10.23 22.19 4.73
N LEU A 518 10.18 23.48 4.92
CA LEU A 518 9.33 24.18 5.86
C LEU A 518 8.38 25.07 5.06
N ASP A 519 7.08 25.03 5.37
CA ASP A 519 6.07 25.85 4.70
C ASP A 519 5.77 27.16 5.44
N THR A 520 4.85 27.94 4.88
CA THR A 520 4.40 29.22 5.45
C THR A 520 3.63 29.09 6.76
N LEU A 521 3.18 27.89 7.10
CA LEU A 521 2.47 27.59 8.35
C LEU A 521 3.40 27.12 9.46
N GLY A 522 4.69 27.00 9.19
CA GLY A 522 5.68 26.47 10.12
C GLY A 522 5.78 24.96 10.13
N CYS A 523 5.25 24.28 9.11
CA CYS A 523 5.18 22.82 9.07
C CYS A 523 6.36 22.22 8.32
N TYR A 524 7.05 21.27 8.96
CA TYR A 524 8.11 20.51 8.33
C TYR A 524 7.54 19.30 7.57
N SER A 525 8.02 19.09 6.35
CA SER A 525 7.79 17.85 5.62
C SER A 525 8.51 16.68 6.28
N LEU A 526 8.17 15.44 5.86
CA LEU A 526 9.11 14.34 6.02
C LEU A 526 10.30 14.54 5.08
N VAL A 527 11.47 14.07 5.49
CA VAL A 527 12.66 14.07 4.64
C VAL A 527 12.41 13.21 3.40
N SER A 528 12.86 13.66 2.25
CA SER A 528 12.78 12.91 1.00
C SER A 528 13.55 11.59 1.09
N ASP A 529 13.26 10.67 0.16
CA ASP A 529 14.21 9.60 -0.10
C ASP A 529 15.55 10.19 -0.50
N SER A 530 16.61 9.56 -0.06
CA SER A 530 17.96 10.02 -0.40
C SER A 530 18.38 9.48 -1.76
N ILE A 531 19.00 10.31 -2.57
CA ILE A 531 19.68 9.88 -3.78
C ILE A 531 21.18 9.82 -3.53
N PHE A 532 21.82 8.80 -4.09
CA PHE A 532 23.27 8.75 -4.07
C PHE A 532 23.82 9.54 -5.26
N VAL A 533 24.62 10.53 -4.96
CA VAL A 533 25.39 11.27 -5.96
C VAL A 533 26.82 10.80 -5.86
N SER A 534 27.40 10.40 -6.97
CA SER A 534 28.79 9.96 -7.06
C SER A 534 29.54 10.78 -8.11
N THR A 535 30.86 10.64 -8.12
CA THR A 535 31.70 11.31 -9.10
C THR A 535 32.44 10.32 -9.94
N TYR A 536 32.50 10.58 -11.23
CA TYR A 536 33.48 9.92 -12.08
C TYR A 536 34.87 10.42 -11.72
N PRO A 537 35.86 9.53 -11.57
CA PRO A 537 37.23 9.98 -11.37
C PRO A 537 37.68 10.82 -12.55
N GLN A 538 38.47 11.83 -12.28
CA GLN A 538 39.08 12.61 -13.35
C GLN A 538 40.00 11.69 -14.18
N PRO A 539 39.89 11.73 -15.50
CA PRO A 539 40.84 10.96 -16.34
C PRO A 539 42.26 11.33 -16.05
N ILE A 540 43.16 10.36 -16.19
CA ILE A 540 44.58 10.59 -15.96
C ILE A 540 45.11 11.71 -16.85
N THR A 541 45.95 12.56 -16.31
CA THR A 541 46.65 13.60 -17.08
C THR A 541 47.42 12.97 -18.22
N PRO A 542 47.17 13.35 -19.47
CA PRO A 542 47.88 12.81 -20.62
C PRO A 542 49.41 13.08 -20.56
N ILE A 543 50.18 12.10 -20.97
CA ILE A 543 51.61 12.29 -21.17
C ILE A 543 51.86 12.17 -22.67
N LEU A 544 52.53 13.16 -23.21
CA LEU A 544 52.84 13.20 -24.62
C LEU A 544 54.18 12.55 -24.96
N SER A 545 54.21 11.86 -26.07
CA SER A 545 55.44 11.37 -26.73
C SER A 545 55.36 11.67 -28.23
N ALA A 546 56.48 11.91 -28.84
CA ALA A 546 56.55 12.12 -30.28
C ALA A 546 57.45 11.06 -30.91
N GLU A 547 56.99 10.51 -32.01
CA GLU A 547 57.76 9.59 -32.85
C GLU A 547 57.58 10.00 -34.30
N ARG A 548 58.70 10.34 -34.95
CA ARG A 548 58.73 10.90 -36.30
C ARG A 548 57.90 12.16 -36.39
N ASP A 549 56.82 12.13 -37.18
CA ASP A 549 55.90 13.26 -37.42
C ASP A 549 54.63 13.19 -36.57
N THR A 550 54.52 12.19 -35.72
CA THR A 550 53.30 11.89 -34.95
C THR A 550 53.53 12.13 -33.47
N ILE A 551 52.65 12.89 -32.86
CA ILE A 551 52.59 13.16 -31.42
C ILE A 551 51.40 12.38 -30.84
N CYS A 552 51.69 11.51 -29.88
CA CYS A 552 50.70 10.64 -29.26
C CYS A 552 50.64 10.85 -27.76
N THR A 553 49.48 10.53 -27.18
CA THR A 553 49.34 10.45 -25.73
C THR A 553 49.12 9.02 -25.28
N ASN A 554 49.56 8.71 -24.06
CA ASN A 554 49.32 7.45 -23.39
C ASN A 554 47.93 7.36 -22.74
N ALA A 555 47.22 8.46 -22.64
CA ALA A 555 45.90 8.52 -22.00
C ALA A 555 44.83 8.02 -22.96
N VAL A 556 43.86 7.23 -22.43
CA VAL A 556 42.71 6.71 -23.18
C VAL A 556 41.51 7.66 -22.95
N GLY A 557 41.01 8.26 -24.03
CA GLY A 557 39.85 9.12 -24.02
C GLY A 557 38.89 8.82 -25.19
N ASN A 558 37.70 9.39 -25.15
CA ASN A 558 36.74 9.36 -26.23
C ASN A 558 37.01 10.48 -27.25
N LEU A 559 37.47 11.64 -26.73
CA LEU A 559 37.89 12.78 -27.53
C LEU A 559 39.22 13.31 -26.98
N TYR A 560 40.07 13.83 -27.88
CA TYR A 560 41.38 14.39 -27.59
C TYR A 560 41.42 15.83 -28.12
N TYR A 561 41.51 16.80 -27.22
CA TYR A 561 41.58 18.22 -27.56
C TYR A 561 43.01 18.69 -27.54
N TRP A 562 43.57 18.93 -28.73
CA TRP A 562 44.94 19.28 -28.93
C TRP A 562 45.15 20.77 -29.01
N PHE A 563 46.26 21.24 -28.44
CA PHE A 563 46.67 22.63 -28.45
C PHE A 563 48.10 22.77 -28.96
N LEU A 564 48.35 23.88 -29.67
CA LEU A 564 49.65 24.32 -30.06
C LEU A 564 49.93 25.72 -29.48
N ASP A 565 50.95 25.86 -28.68
CA ASP A 565 51.29 27.12 -27.97
C ASP A 565 50.05 27.71 -27.26
N THR A 566 49.32 26.84 -26.55
CA THR A 566 48.10 27.16 -25.81
C THR A 566 46.82 27.48 -26.64
N LYS A 567 46.92 27.54 -27.95
CA LYS A 567 45.80 27.77 -28.86
C LYS A 567 45.18 26.42 -29.28
N PRO A 568 43.85 26.34 -29.36
CA PRO A 568 43.21 25.11 -29.89
C PRO A 568 43.73 24.79 -31.29
N LEU A 569 44.11 23.55 -31.50
CA LEU A 569 44.69 23.05 -32.75
C LEU A 569 43.71 22.14 -33.48
N ASP A 570 43.27 21.06 -32.79
CA ASP A 570 42.42 20.02 -33.39
C ASP A 570 41.67 19.24 -32.29
N THR A 571 40.61 18.51 -32.68
CA THR A 571 39.92 17.56 -31.84
C THR A 571 39.85 16.21 -32.54
N THR A 572 40.42 15.20 -31.94
CA THR A 572 40.51 13.85 -32.55
C THR A 572 39.81 12.80 -31.69
N THR A 573 39.42 11.70 -32.30
CA THR A 573 38.98 10.47 -31.63
C THR A 573 40.08 9.46 -31.42
N THR A 574 41.26 9.75 -31.96
CA THR A 574 42.48 8.94 -31.84
C THR A 574 43.49 9.60 -30.92
N PRO A 575 44.31 8.84 -30.17
CA PRO A 575 45.24 9.39 -29.20
C PRO A 575 46.46 10.05 -29.84
N CYS A 576 46.48 10.24 -31.14
CA CYS A 576 47.63 10.76 -31.87
C CYS A 576 47.21 11.88 -32.84
N ILE A 577 48.15 12.82 -33.06
CA ILE A 577 48.01 13.89 -34.07
C ILE A 577 49.31 14.00 -34.85
N ILE A 578 49.28 14.38 -36.12
CA ILE A 578 50.45 14.68 -36.91
C ILE A 578 50.97 16.07 -36.58
N GLY A 579 52.20 16.16 -36.08
CA GLY A 579 52.88 17.42 -35.77
C GLY A 579 53.43 18.08 -37.01
N LYS A 580 52.70 19.07 -37.56
CA LYS A 580 53.10 19.78 -38.80
C LYS A 580 53.83 21.08 -38.51
N THR A 581 53.72 21.64 -37.33
CA THR A 581 54.21 22.96 -36.98
C THR A 581 55.10 22.88 -35.73
N LYS A 582 56.19 23.62 -35.73
CA LYS A 582 57.09 23.74 -34.58
C LYS A 582 56.37 24.48 -33.46
N GLY A 583 56.40 23.93 -32.20
CA GLY A 583 55.83 24.55 -31.06
C GLY A 583 55.59 23.59 -29.89
N ASN A 584 54.90 24.08 -28.88
CA ASN A 584 54.58 23.29 -27.67
C ASN A 584 53.20 22.68 -27.84
N TYR A 585 53.11 21.38 -27.99
CA TYR A 585 51.86 20.62 -28.06
C TYR A 585 51.39 20.22 -26.67
N SER A 586 50.12 20.39 -26.42
CA SER A 586 49.46 19.84 -25.23
C SER A 586 48.10 19.27 -25.59
N VAL A 587 47.59 18.38 -24.75
CA VAL A 587 46.29 17.73 -24.94
C VAL A 587 45.57 17.57 -23.62
N PHE A 588 44.26 17.72 -23.58
CA PHE A 588 43.45 17.08 -22.59
C PHE A 588 42.48 16.11 -23.25
N ILE A 589 42.06 15.11 -22.51
CA ILE A 589 41.14 14.10 -23.03
C ILE A 589 39.77 14.27 -22.34
N VAL A 590 38.74 13.88 -23.07
CA VAL A 590 37.38 13.66 -22.54
C VAL A 590 37.13 12.16 -22.57
N ASP A 591 36.77 11.58 -21.45
CA ASP A 591 36.47 10.16 -21.37
C ASP A 591 35.05 9.82 -21.90
N THR A 592 34.66 8.57 -21.79
CA THR A 592 33.32 8.09 -22.19
C THR A 592 32.21 8.64 -21.32
N ASN A 593 32.51 9.17 -20.15
CA ASN A 593 31.56 9.80 -19.23
C ASN A 593 31.45 11.32 -19.44
N GLY A 594 32.22 11.88 -20.36
CA GLY A 594 32.29 13.31 -20.63
C GLY A 594 33.22 14.08 -19.69
N CYS A 595 34.06 13.38 -18.88
CA CYS A 595 34.95 14.03 -17.94
C CYS A 595 36.26 14.45 -18.58
N ASN A 596 36.70 15.68 -18.27
CA ASN A 596 37.93 16.24 -18.79
C ASN A 596 39.12 15.84 -17.89
N SER A 597 40.21 15.47 -18.50
CA SER A 597 41.51 15.38 -17.79
C SER A 597 42.10 16.77 -17.56
N ALA A 598 43.11 16.85 -16.70
CA ALA A 598 44.03 17.98 -16.73
C ALA A 598 44.76 18.02 -18.07
N ASN A 599 45.19 19.22 -18.48
CA ASN A 599 46.07 19.35 -19.65
C ASN A 599 47.41 18.62 -19.42
N SER A 600 47.88 17.98 -20.45
CA SER A 600 49.26 17.42 -20.45
C SER A 600 50.29 18.55 -20.21
N LYS A 601 51.44 18.16 -19.71
CA LYS A 601 52.62 19.03 -19.82
C LYS A 601 52.90 19.30 -21.30
N PRO A 602 53.26 20.53 -21.68
CA PRO A 602 53.63 20.80 -23.08
C PRO A 602 54.82 19.97 -23.54
N LEU A 603 54.71 19.40 -24.71
CA LEU A 603 55.77 18.73 -25.42
C LEU A 603 56.24 19.64 -26.55
N PHE A 604 57.51 20.11 -26.48
CA PHE A 604 58.06 20.84 -27.61
C PHE A 604 58.37 19.88 -28.77
N PHE A 605 57.84 20.20 -29.92
CA PHE A 605 58.01 19.39 -31.13
C PHE A 605 58.56 20.26 -32.26
N ASP A 606 59.60 19.74 -32.91
CA ASP A 606 60.18 20.39 -34.10
C ASP A 606 60.28 19.35 -35.22
N PRO A 607 59.46 19.43 -36.28
CA PRO A 607 59.42 18.44 -37.33
C PRO A 607 60.75 18.30 -38.12
N LEU A 608 61.68 19.21 -37.91
CA LEU A 608 63.03 19.20 -38.56
C LEU A 608 64.09 18.49 -37.73
N SER A 609 63.80 18.07 -36.50
CA SER A 609 64.82 17.54 -35.55
C SER A 609 64.84 16.02 -35.45
N ILE A 610 64.10 15.29 -36.31
CA ILE A 610 63.98 13.84 -36.22
C ILE A 610 65.07 13.16 -37.06
N GLN A 611 66.26 12.98 -36.49
CA GLN A 611 67.19 11.90 -36.88
C GLN A 611 67.63 11.17 -35.60
N ASP A 612 67.05 10.05 -35.30
CA ASP A 612 67.57 9.08 -34.35
C ASP A 612 67.78 7.73 -35.05
N PRO A 613 69.03 7.22 -35.06
CA PRO A 613 69.40 6.01 -35.82
C PRO A 613 69.34 4.76 -34.93
N PHE A 614 68.40 4.53 -34.11
CA PHE A 614 68.31 3.28 -33.35
C PHE A 614 67.05 2.46 -33.68
N ASN A 615 67.35 1.35 -34.37
CA ASN A 615 66.40 0.41 -34.98
C ASN A 615 65.70 -0.47 -33.90
N GLU A 616 64.40 -0.64 -33.99
CA GLU A 616 63.56 -1.47 -33.08
C GLU A 616 63.88 -2.98 -33.07
N GLN A 617 64.79 -3.44 -33.89
CA GLN A 617 65.16 -4.89 -34.03
C GLN A 617 66.21 -5.37 -33.05
N MET A 618 66.65 -4.57 -32.07
CA MET A 618 67.81 -4.95 -31.22
C MET A 618 67.41 -5.82 -30.01
N ILE A 619 66.20 -5.90 -29.57
CA ILE A 619 65.77 -6.66 -28.41
C ILE A 619 64.61 -7.57 -28.82
N VAL A 620 64.80 -8.88 -28.69
CA VAL A 620 63.82 -9.89 -28.93
C VAL A 620 63.36 -10.47 -27.59
N ILE A 621 62.03 -10.49 -27.38
CA ILE A 621 61.38 -11.07 -26.20
C ILE A 621 60.46 -12.18 -26.69
N SER A 622 60.77 -13.42 -26.29
CA SER A 622 59.97 -14.57 -26.75
C SER A 622 59.85 -15.63 -25.61
N PRO A 623 58.80 -16.42 -25.63
CA PRO A 623 57.55 -16.29 -26.40
C PRO A 623 56.66 -15.14 -25.94
N GLN A 624 55.79 -14.66 -26.79
CA GLN A 624 54.73 -13.69 -26.45
C GLN A 624 53.41 -14.13 -27.13
N PRO A 625 52.38 -14.45 -26.38
CA PRO A 625 52.29 -14.51 -24.90
C PRO A 625 53.20 -15.58 -24.27
N ALA A 626 53.53 -15.39 -22.99
CA ALA A 626 54.39 -16.31 -22.24
C ALA A 626 53.60 -17.07 -21.17
N LYS A 627 53.89 -18.35 -20.97
CA LYS A 627 53.24 -19.17 -19.94
C LYS A 627 54.15 -19.43 -18.74
N ASP A 628 55.33 -19.98 -19.00
CA ASP A 628 56.24 -20.41 -17.94
C ASP A 628 57.53 -19.62 -17.92
N ILE A 629 58.05 -19.27 -19.07
CA ILE A 629 59.34 -18.59 -19.22
C ILE A 629 59.27 -17.49 -20.28
N ILE A 630 60.07 -16.44 -20.06
CA ILE A 630 60.37 -15.40 -21.04
C ILE A 630 61.87 -15.37 -21.28
N ARG A 631 62.23 -15.33 -22.52
CA ARG A 631 63.63 -15.14 -22.94
C ARG A 631 63.80 -13.77 -23.57
N ILE A 632 64.83 -13.03 -23.14
CA ILE A 632 65.18 -11.73 -23.66
C ILE A 632 66.54 -11.86 -24.32
N GLU A 633 66.57 -11.62 -25.61
CA GLU A 633 67.85 -11.72 -26.39
C GLU A 633 68.17 -10.35 -26.98
N CYS A 634 69.42 -10.02 -26.96
CA CYS A 634 69.93 -8.82 -27.58
C CYS A 634 70.89 -9.18 -28.74
N HIS A 635 70.51 -8.82 -29.93
CA HIS A 635 71.17 -9.20 -31.18
C HIS A 635 72.24 -8.18 -31.67
N HIS A 636 72.88 -7.40 -30.78
CA HIS A 636 73.93 -6.46 -31.15
C HIS A 636 75.28 -6.80 -30.47
N HIS A 637 76.34 -6.64 -31.18
CA HIS A 637 77.68 -7.06 -30.74
C HIS A 637 78.24 -6.43 -29.45
N ASN A 638 77.64 -5.36 -28.92
CA ASN A 638 78.07 -4.71 -27.68
C ASN A 638 76.87 -4.51 -26.71
N CYS A 639 75.91 -5.37 -26.76
CA CYS A 639 74.71 -5.28 -25.92
C CYS A 639 74.93 -6.03 -24.61
N LYS A 640 74.75 -5.30 -23.47
CA LYS A 640 74.84 -5.91 -22.17
C LYS A 640 73.60 -5.58 -21.38
N ILE A 641 72.78 -6.58 -21.08
CA ILE A 641 71.60 -6.44 -20.23
C ILE A 641 72.11 -6.30 -18.79
N GLU A 642 71.75 -5.16 -18.15
CA GLU A 642 72.20 -4.81 -16.79
C GLU A 642 71.15 -5.23 -15.74
N SER A 643 69.94 -5.04 -16.04
CA SER A 643 68.78 -5.45 -15.18
C SER A 643 67.51 -5.54 -15.96
N VAL A 644 66.59 -6.38 -15.47
CA VAL A 644 65.25 -6.49 -15.96
C VAL A 644 64.30 -6.40 -14.78
N GLN A 645 63.25 -5.60 -14.93
CA GLN A 645 62.24 -5.39 -13.91
C GLN A 645 60.87 -5.60 -14.52
N ILE A 646 59.98 -6.28 -13.80
CA ILE A 646 58.60 -6.53 -14.20
C ILE A 646 57.67 -5.65 -13.32
N TYR A 647 56.78 -4.94 -13.96
CA TYR A 647 55.77 -4.12 -13.32
C TYR A 647 54.37 -4.60 -13.74
N ASN A 648 53.42 -4.51 -12.84
CA ASN A 648 52.02 -4.61 -13.22
C ASN A 648 51.57 -3.34 -13.97
N ILE A 649 50.39 -3.37 -14.54
CA ILE A 649 49.83 -2.21 -15.28
C ILE A 649 49.51 -1.00 -14.38
N GLN A 650 49.52 -1.14 -13.04
CA GLN A 650 49.42 -0.06 -12.06
C GLN A 650 50.79 0.56 -11.73
N GLY A 651 51.86 0.08 -12.31
CA GLY A 651 53.21 0.63 -12.11
C GLY A 651 53.92 0.12 -10.85
N GLN A 652 53.41 -0.94 -10.20
CA GLN A 652 54.08 -1.58 -9.05
C GLN A 652 55.11 -2.59 -9.53
N SER A 653 56.32 -2.57 -8.96
CA SER A 653 57.37 -3.52 -9.26
C SER A 653 57.02 -4.90 -8.68
N ILE A 654 57.01 -5.90 -9.55
CA ILE A 654 56.69 -7.30 -9.20
C ILE A 654 57.96 -8.10 -8.97
N ALA A 655 58.98 -7.90 -9.81
CA ALA A 655 60.24 -8.60 -9.71
C ALA A 655 61.40 -7.79 -10.31
N ILE A 656 62.59 -7.92 -9.75
CA ILE A 656 63.84 -7.27 -10.21
C ILE A 656 64.92 -8.36 -10.39
N TYR A 657 65.49 -8.42 -11.58
CA TYR A 657 66.53 -9.36 -11.93
C TYR A 657 67.77 -8.60 -12.35
N PRO A 658 68.81 -8.46 -11.47
CA PRO A 658 70.07 -7.85 -11.84
C PRO A 658 71.02 -8.86 -12.54
N LEU A 659 71.45 -8.53 -13.75
CA LEU A 659 72.31 -9.42 -14.54
C LEU A 659 73.32 -8.69 -15.44
N LYS A 660 74.35 -9.46 -15.93
CA LYS A 660 75.39 -8.98 -16.79
C LYS A 660 75.66 -9.96 -17.95
N LEU A 661 74.65 -10.20 -18.79
CA LEU A 661 74.79 -11.16 -19.92
C LEU A 661 74.00 -10.61 -21.15
N ASN A 662 74.33 -11.15 -22.33
CA ASN A 662 73.68 -10.75 -23.59
C ASN A 662 72.29 -11.42 -23.84
N GLU A 663 71.96 -12.45 -23.05
CA GLU A 663 70.70 -13.21 -23.11
C GLU A 663 70.24 -13.53 -21.69
N MET A 664 68.93 -13.48 -21.46
CA MET A 664 68.31 -13.78 -20.16
C MET A 664 67.03 -14.58 -20.31
N THR A 665 66.90 -15.61 -19.48
CA THR A 665 65.67 -16.39 -19.34
C THR A 665 65.10 -16.18 -17.95
N MET A 666 63.83 -15.80 -17.87
CA MET A 666 63.11 -15.55 -16.63
C MET A 666 61.99 -16.55 -16.49
N ASN A 667 61.81 -17.09 -15.30
CA ASN A 667 60.62 -17.86 -14.97
C ASN A 667 59.49 -16.90 -14.58
N VAL A 668 58.40 -16.99 -15.27
CA VAL A 668 57.18 -16.17 -15.04
C VAL A 668 55.95 -17.00 -14.67
N SER A 669 56.11 -18.29 -14.44
CA SER A 669 55.01 -19.23 -14.09
C SER A 669 54.30 -18.90 -12.79
N THR A 670 54.87 -18.02 -11.95
CA THR A 670 54.26 -17.56 -10.70
C THR A 670 53.46 -16.26 -10.87
N LEU A 671 53.50 -15.65 -12.04
CA LEU A 671 52.72 -14.42 -12.32
C LEU A 671 51.31 -14.79 -12.73
N ILE A 672 50.37 -13.98 -12.26
CA ILE A 672 48.95 -14.14 -12.62
C ILE A 672 48.79 -13.80 -14.12
N PRO A 673 48.00 -14.57 -14.88
CA PRO A 673 47.72 -14.22 -16.28
C PRO A 673 47.27 -12.76 -16.44
N GLY A 674 47.89 -12.05 -17.37
CA GLY A 674 47.64 -10.63 -17.54
C GLY A 674 48.70 -9.89 -18.34
N LYS A 675 48.59 -8.56 -18.42
CA LYS A 675 49.55 -7.67 -19.08
C LYS A 675 50.50 -7.08 -18.05
N TYR A 676 51.80 -7.08 -18.39
CA TYR A 676 52.89 -6.55 -17.57
C TYR A 676 53.78 -5.65 -18.40
N ILE A 677 54.48 -4.73 -17.74
CA ILE A 677 55.49 -3.88 -18.34
C ILE A 677 56.85 -4.41 -17.92
N LEU A 678 57.66 -4.79 -18.89
CA LEU A 678 59.04 -5.18 -18.70
C LEU A 678 59.93 -3.96 -18.94
N LYS A 679 60.67 -3.54 -17.92
CA LYS A 679 61.75 -2.56 -18.05
C LYS A 679 63.06 -3.24 -18.10
N ILE A 680 63.80 -2.99 -19.16
CA ILE A 680 65.09 -3.61 -19.44
C ILE A 680 66.13 -2.51 -19.49
N LYS A 681 67.17 -2.60 -18.66
CA LYS A 681 68.30 -1.68 -18.72
C LYS A 681 69.43 -2.28 -19.49
N ILE A 682 69.89 -1.62 -20.58
CA ILE A 682 70.92 -2.08 -21.48
C ILE A 682 71.89 -0.93 -21.69
N ASN A 683 73.21 -1.17 -21.42
CA ASN A 683 74.25 -0.17 -21.60
C ASN A 683 73.93 1.21 -21.02
N GLY A 684 73.32 1.25 -19.79
CA GLY A 684 72.95 2.47 -19.09
C GLY A 684 71.63 3.09 -19.52
N LYS A 685 70.96 2.62 -20.57
CA LYS A 685 69.65 3.10 -21.04
C LYS A 685 68.52 2.16 -20.66
N GLU A 686 67.34 2.70 -20.31
CA GLU A 686 66.14 1.92 -19.99
C GLU A 686 65.20 1.81 -21.20
N TYR A 687 64.72 0.59 -21.45
CA TYR A 687 63.70 0.26 -22.48
C TYR A 687 62.51 -0.40 -21.81
N SER A 688 61.33 -0.02 -22.24
CA SER A 688 60.10 -0.62 -21.75
C SER A 688 59.38 -1.41 -22.86
N ARG A 689 58.90 -2.61 -22.53
CA ARG A 689 58.13 -3.46 -23.43
C ARG A 689 56.93 -4.02 -22.70
N LEU A 690 55.79 -4.05 -23.37
CA LEU A 690 54.59 -4.74 -22.87
C LEU A 690 54.75 -6.23 -23.13
N ILE A 691 54.49 -7.03 -22.10
CA ILE A 691 54.48 -8.49 -22.20
C ILE A 691 53.10 -9.02 -21.74
N VAL A 692 52.71 -10.17 -22.26
CA VAL A 692 51.48 -10.87 -21.92
C VAL A 692 51.84 -12.22 -21.32
N ILE A 693 51.32 -12.51 -20.14
CA ILE A 693 51.42 -13.79 -19.44
C ILE A 693 50.06 -14.50 -19.57
N GLU A 694 50.08 -15.79 -19.94
CA GLU A 694 48.91 -16.67 -20.06
C GLU A 694 48.78 -17.67 -18.95
#